data_c805887f35b8eb65586325da75608e2e
#
_entry.id   c805887f35b8eb65586325da75608e2e
#
_cell.length_a   1.000
_cell.length_b   1.000
_cell.length_c   1.000
_cell.angle_alpha   90.00
_cell.angle_beta   90.00
_cell.angle_gamma   90.00
#
_symmetry.space_group_name_H-M   'P 1'
#
loop_
_entity.id
_entity.type
_entity.pdbx_description
1 polymer ?
#
loop_
_entity_poly.entity_id
_entity_poly.type
_entity_poly.pdbx_seq_one_letter_code
_entity_poly.pdbx_strand_id
1 'polypeptide(L)'
;MDDKQTTDIQSKVTALLAENRLKQAIDTLSYGIDELQDWELRTRFTEMQTAYRFMLDYMRQGMPDPDRERLHSELIGRCYIINDQIAVARFTEHSTKVYCQMRRKYKNLALLGGIHDRLKENAANFAVTKSLPENECKGVRQQLSQEHERVLHELFATIWSSTGWSKGDAEQITNIVDDEEICINDRATAVSAITLSAMKCFEPIKIEVLCNIATNSNHKLSQRAITGIVITLFEYEQRIAHYPTLKAALDTLRDNATILRNIKTIQIQLLRCRETQKIDRKMREEIIPAMMKNPQLCGGKLSIDILKEIEDDEDKNPEWSKWIENDNIKSKIEEMTKWQIEGADVYMSTFSQLKTFPFFGEISNWFRPFDISIPGVREILPSDKGGKITLIDAICKSPVFCNSDKYSFCFTVQRIPIEQRDILMGQLGGEEGNAINDIETHALADKEKIAEIESNQYIQDLYRFFKVSNFRSEFKDPFTMQLNLLESKALAPLVSEGNAVLRMFRYLVEKEYYSEAYNAGKLFEKGGECDAQFFQEMGYCLQKERRYTEAIDYYTKADIVKPDTLWTLRHIAQCYRLQGEFDKALAYYQMAEELAPENISLLLQTGESYATMKQYEEAFARFYKVEFLKPGSLRATRAIAWCLFITGKDEQARAYYQRLNQMPSPSYEDNINAGHVEWVNHNNAKAIEFYEKAKEICGSAEKVAEQIMHDSEALMSRGVSEKELLLIRDLII
;
A
#
# COMPACT_ATOMS: atom_id res chain seq x y z
N MET A 1 22.24 20.79 23.67
CA MET A 1 21.87 19.41 23.22
C MET A 1 21.78 19.35 21.70
N ASP A 2 22.29 18.28 21.09
CA ASP A 2 22.16 18.08 19.64
C ASP A 2 20.79 17.46 19.28
N ASP A 3 20.48 17.43 17.96
CA ASP A 3 19.23 16.90 17.45
C ASP A 3 19.02 15.42 17.87
N LYS A 4 20.11 14.64 17.98
CA LYS A 4 20.05 13.22 18.35
C LYS A 4 19.66 13.05 19.82
N GLN A 5 20.29 13.80 20.72
CA GLN A 5 19.95 13.76 22.15
C GLN A 5 18.49 14.20 22.40
N THR A 6 17.99 15.19 21.67
CA THR A 6 16.59 15.63 21.75
C THR A 6 15.63 14.51 21.33
N THR A 7 15.95 13.82 20.23
CA THR A 7 15.16 12.67 19.75
C THR A 7 15.19 11.51 20.74
N ASP A 8 16.34 11.22 21.33
CA ASP A 8 16.49 10.13 22.29
C ASP A 8 15.67 10.38 23.58
N ILE A 9 15.66 11.62 24.09
CA ILE A 9 14.84 12.01 25.25
C ILE A 9 13.36 11.90 24.90
N GLN A 10 12.93 12.45 23.76
CA GLN A 10 11.54 12.38 23.31
C GLN A 10 11.04 10.94 23.22
N SER A 11 11.84 10.07 22.60
CA SER A 11 11.53 8.65 22.43
C SER A 11 11.45 7.92 23.77
N LYS A 12 12.40 8.19 24.68
CA LYS A 12 12.43 7.60 26.02
C LYS A 12 11.21 8.00 26.86
N VAL A 13 10.84 9.28 26.84
CA VAL A 13 9.63 9.75 27.53
C VAL A 13 8.39 9.10 26.95
N THR A 14 8.29 9.03 25.61
CA THR A 14 7.17 8.37 24.92
C THR A 14 7.04 6.90 25.35
N ALA A 15 8.13 6.15 25.42
CA ALA A 15 8.14 4.77 25.87
C ALA A 15 7.70 4.64 27.34
N LEU A 16 8.19 5.50 28.22
CA LEU A 16 7.82 5.49 29.64
C LEU A 16 6.31 5.79 29.84
N LEU A 17 5.75 6.70 29.05
CA LEU A 17 4.32 7.02 29.11
C LEU A 17 3.46 5.86 28.57
N ALA A 18 3.89 5.18 27.52
CA ALA A 18 3.23 3.98 27.00
C ALA A 18 3.21 2.82 28.04
N GLU A 19 4.22 2.76 28.91
CA GLU A 19 4.28 1.83 30.04
C GLU A 19 3.56 2.33 31.30
N ASN A 20 2.84 3.48 31.26
CA ASN A 20 2.22 4.14 32.40
C ASN A 20 3.21 4.53 33.53
N ARG A 21 4.46 4.77 33.22
CA ARG A 21 5.52 5.17 34.18
C ARG A 21 5.64 6.69 34.28
N LEU A 22 4.55 7.36 34.64
CA LEU A 22 4.44 8.83 34.62
C LEU A 22 5.49 9.56 35.44
N LYS A 23 5.85 9.06 36.64
CA LYS A 23 6.89 9.69 37.47
C LYS A 23 8.23 9.77 36.73
N GLN A 24 8.66 8.65 36.15
CA GLN A 24 9.95 8.60 35.46
C GLN A 24 9.93 9.43 34.16
N ALA A 25 8.79 9.51 33.50
CA ALA A 25 8.60 10.39 32.35
C ALA A 25 8.76 11.86 32.75
N ILE A 26 8.12 12.30 33.84
CA ILE A 26 8.24 13.67 34.39
C ILE A 26 9.68 13.95 34.79
N ASP A 27 10.35 13.04 35.51
CA ASP A 27 11.74 13.20 35.93
C ASP A 27 12.67 13.29 34.69
N THR A 28 12.41 12.55 33.63
CA THR A 28 13.19 12.62 32.39
C THR A 28 12.96 13.94 31.66
N LEU A 29 11.70 14.44 31.61
CA LEU A 29 11.35 15.72 30.99
C LEU A 29 11.97 16.91 31.72
N SER A 30 12.14 16.86 33.05
CA SER A 30 12.76 17.94 33.81
C SER A 30 14.14 18.31 33.31
N TYR A 31 14.97 17.32 32.95
CA TYR A 31 16.27 17.56 32.29
C TYR A 31 16.12 18.24 30.93
N GLY A 32 15.02 17.97 30.25
CA GLY A 32 14.71 18.56 28.94
C GLY A 32 14.32 20.02 29.00
N ILE A 33 13.62 20.44 30.03
CA ILE A 33 13.02 21.77 30.12
C ILE A 33 13.96 22.82 30.75
N ASP A 34 14.88 22.40 31.60
CA ASP A 34 15.76 23.30 32.34
C ASP A 34 16.67 24.15 31.44
N GLU A 35 17.00 23.68 30.27
CA GLU A 35 17.84 24.38 29.27
C GLU A 35 17.05 25.28 28.31
N LEU A 36 15.69 25.17 28.27
CA LEU A 36 14.85 25.94 27.35
C LEU A 36 14.58 27.35 27.91
N GLN A 37 14.59 28.35 27.05
CA GLN A 37 14.23 29.73 27.41
C GLN A 37 12.70 30.01 27.29
N ASP A 38 11.89 28.99 27.03
CA ASP A 38 10.44 29.09 26.90
C ASP A 38 9.76 29.06 28.28
N TRP A 39 9.40 30.24 28.80
CA TRP A 39 8.78 30.40 30.12
C TRP A 39 7.38 29.81 30.19
N GLU A 40 6.61 29.87 29.09
CA GLU A 40 5.24 29.37 29.04
C GLU A 40 5.23 27.84 29.15
N LEU A 41 6.11 27.18 28.42
CA LEU A 41 6.25 25.75 28.46
C LEU A 41 6.75 25.26 29.83
N ARG A 42 7.66 26.01 30.47
CA ARG A 42 8.10 25.76 31.85
C ARG A 42 6.95 25.87 32.84
N THR A 43 6.11 26.90 32.71
CA THR A 43 4.93 27.09 33.57
C THR A 43 3.98 25.92 33.46
N ARG A 44 3.61 25.51 32.24
CA ARG A 44 2.74 24.36 32.01
C ARG A 44 3.32 23.06 32.58
N PHE A 45 4.61 22.85 32.46
CA PHE A 45 5.28 21.71 33.03
C PHE A 45 5.24 21.73 34.56
N THR A 46 5.51 22.88 35.18
CA THR A 46 5.46 23.05 36.66
C THR A 46 4.06 22.82 37.21
N GLU A 47 3.03 23.32 36.51
CA GLU A 47 1.64 23.06 36.87
C GLU A 47 1.29 21.57 36.83
N MET A 48 1.73 20.88 35.74
CA MET A 48 1.52 19.44 35.63
C MET A 48 2.26 18.66 36.73
N GLN A 49 3.50 19.03 37.02
CA GLN A 49 4.30 18.40 38.08
C GLN A 49 3.66 18.63 39.46
N THR A 50 3.10 19.81 39.67
CA THR A 50 2.41 20.17 40.93
C THR A 50 1.11 19.37 41.07
N ALA A 51 0.32 19.26 40.01
CA ALA A 51 -0.92 18.44 40.00
C ALA A 51 -0.59 16.95 40.29
N TYR A 52 0.48 16.44 39.72
CA TYR A 52 0.93 15.07 39.98
C TYR A 52 1.32 14.87 41.46
N ARG A 53 2.06 15.83 42.07
CA ARG A 53 2.41 15.79 43.47
C ARG A 53 1.17 15.80 44.38
N PHE A 54 0.22 16.68 44.12
CA PHE A 54 -1.03 16.72 44.89
C PHE A 54 -1.79 15.39 44.80
N MET A 55 -1.88 14.78 43.63
CA MET A 55 -2.52 13.48 43.46
C MET A 55 -1.84 12.40 44.35
N LEU A 56 -0.48 12.39 44.38
CA LEU A 56 0.28 11.46 45.22
C LEU A 56 0.09 11.74 46.73
N ASP A 57 0.07 13.00 47.15
CA ASP A 57 -0.14 13.39 48.55
C ASP A 57 -1.53 13.04 49.02
N TYR A 58 -2.56 13.22 48.20
CA TYR A 58 -3.94 12.78 48.48
C TYR A 58 -3.99 11.26 48.67
N MET A 59 -3.32 10.52 47.81
CA MET A 59 -3.22 9.06 47.92
C MET A 59 -2.49 8.64 49.21
N ARG A 60 -1.43 9.35 49.58
CA ARG A 60 -0.65 9.07 50.80
C ARG A 60 -1.46 9.32 52.06
N GLN A 61 -2.37 10.29 52.05
CA GLN A 61 -3.29 10.60 53.16
C GLN A 61 -4.47 9.63 53.25
N GLY A 62 -4.56 8.61 52.33
CA GLY A 62 -5.65 7.64 52.33
C GLY A 62 -7.01 8.23 51.92
N MET A 63 -7.05 9.43 51.31
CA MET A 63 -8.29 10.07 50.89
C MET A 63 -8.91 9.33 49.70
N PRO A 64 -10.23 9.02 49.73
CA PRO A 64 -10.93 8.46 48.60
C PRO A 64 -11.03 9.52 47.51
N ASP A 65 -10.57 9.17 46.31
CA ASP A 65 -10.60 10.03 45.13
C ASP A 65 -11.15 9.21 43.94
N PRO A 66 -12.45 9.37 43.61
CA PRO A 66 -13.09 8.65 42.51
C PRO A 66 -12.56 9.09 41.13
N ASP A 67 -11.99 10.29 41.04
CA ASP A 67 -11.49 10.86 39.80
C ASP A 67 -9.99 10.55 39.55
N ARG A 68 -9.34 9.83 40.45
CA ARG A 68 -7.89 9.58 40.40
C ARG A 68 -7.41 8.96 39.07
N GLU A 69 -8.12 7.96 38.59
CA GLU A 69 -7.76 7.29 37.32
C GLU A 69 -7.90 8.25 36.14
N ARG A 70 -8.97 9.06 36.12
CA ARG A 70 -9.20 10.07 35.10
C ARG A 70 -8.09 11.14 35.13
N LEU A 71 -7.79 11.68 36.33
CA LEU A 71 -6.72 12.67 36.51
C LEU A 71 -5.34 12.12 36.11
N HIS A 72 -5.04 10.87 36.46
CA HIS A 72 -3.80 10.22 36.06
C HIS A 72 -3.69 10.11 34.53
N SER A 73 -4.77 9.70 33.85
CA SER A 73 -4.81 9.61 32.39
C SER A 73 -4.66 10.99 31.73
N GLU A 74 -5.32 12.03 32.25
CA GLU A 74 -5.17 13.41 31.78
C GLU A 74 -3.74 13.94 31.95
N LEU A 75 -3.06 13.60 33.07
CA LEU A 75 -1.66 13.97 33.28
C LEU A 75 -0.72 13.28 32.29
N ILE A 76 -0.96 12.01 31.96
CA ILE A 76 -0.25 11.31 30.88
C ILE A 76 -0.44 12.06 29.55
N GLY A 77 -1.67 12.42 29.21
CA GLY A 77 -1.98 13.19 28.02
C GLY A 77 -1.23 14.52 27.96
N ARG A 78 -1.25 15.31 29.04
CA ARG A 78 -0.50 16.57 29.14
C ARG A 78 1.01 16.32 28.99
N CYS A 79 1.53 15.25 29.58
CA CYS A 79 2.94 14.90 29.50
C CYS A 79 3.37 14.61 28.06
N TYR A 80 2.55 13.90 27.26
CA TYR A 80 2.79 13.69 25.83
C TYR A 80 2.88 15.01 25.05
N ILE A 81 1.92 15.94 25.27
CA ILE A 81 1.90 17.24 24.59
C ILE A 81 3.17 18.04 24.93
N ILE A 82 3.50 18.14 26.23
CA ILE A 82 4.69 18.85 26.69
C ILE A 82 5.97 18.24 26.10
N ASN A 83 6.08 16.91 26.05
CA ASN A 83 7.21 16.21 25.46
C ASN A 83 7.42 16.61 23.98
N ASP A 84 6.35 16.60 23.20
CA ASP A 84 6.41 16.98 21.78
C ASP A 84 6.76 18.47 21.62
N GLN A 85 6.20 19.35 22.45
CA GLN A 85 6.47 20.80 22.42
C GLN A 85 7.93 21.12 22.82
N ILE A 86 8.47 20.43 23.84
CA ILE A 86 9.88 20.55 24.22
C ILE A 86 10.78 20.14 23.06
N ALA A 87 10.51 19.00 22.41
CA ALA A 87 11.28 18.53 21.28
C ALA A 87 11.26 19.54 20.13
N VAL A 88 10.07 20.05 19.78
CA VAL A 88 9.92 21.08 18.73
C VAL A 88 10.65 22.37 19.09
N ALA A 89 10.58 22.84 20.34
CA ALA A 89 11.25 24.06 20.79
C ALA A 89 12.80 23.91 20.66
N ARG A 90 13.34 22.80 21.11
CA ARG A 90 14.77 22.48 21.03
C ARG A 90 15.28 22.36 19.60
N PHE A 91 14.59 21.62 18.73
CA PHE A 91 14.93 21.58 17.32
C PHE A 91 14.91 22.97 16.70
N THR A 92 13.95 23.82 17.09
CA THR A 92 13.84 25.19 16.57
C THR A 92 15.05 26.04 16.94
N GLU A 93 15.67 25.85 18.11
CA GLU A 93 16.83 26.64 18.53
C GLU A 93 18.11 26.35 17.72
N HIS A 94 18.35 25.07 17.38
CA HIS A 94 19.66 24.64 16.88
C HIS A 94 19.64 24.08 15.46
N SER A 95 18.53 23.53 14.98
CA SER A 95 18.48 22.84 13.71
C SER A 95 18.35 23.79 12.52
N THR A 96 19.02 23.43 11.42
CA THR A 96 18.95 24.15 10.13
C THR A 96 17.82 23.64 9.22
N LYS A 97 17.02 22.70 9.71
CA LYS A 97 15.90 22.14 8.95
C LYS A 97 14.90 23.23 8.53
N VAL A 98 14.24 23.01 7.39
CA VAL A 98 13.27 23.96 6.81
C VAL A 98 12.13 24.24 7.78
N TYR A 99 11.60 23.21 8.45
CA TYR A 99 10.58 23.39 9.49
C TYR A 99 11.03 24.37 10.58
N CYS A 100 12.25 24.23 11.08
CA CYS A 100 12.78 25.09 12.13
C CYS A 100 12.98 26.54 11.66
N GLN A 101 13.41 26.72 10.41
CA GLN A 101 13.52 28.07 9.79
C GLN A 101 12.14 28.71 9.65
N MET A 102 11.14 27.98 9.16
CA MET A 102 9.76 28.47 9.04
C MET A 102 9.19 28.82 10.42
N ARG A 103 9.40 27.96 11.43
CA ARG A 103 8.92 28.20 12.78
C ARG A 103 9.52 29.45 13.41
N ARG A 104 10.83 29.72 13.24
CA ARG A 104 11.45 30.96 13.74
C ARG A 104 10.80 32.22 13.17
N LYS A 105 10.29 32.16 11.93
CA LYS A 105 9.71 33.28 11.22
C LYS A 105 8.20 33.41 11.41
N TYR A 106 7.47 32.29 11.43
CA TYR A 106 6.02 32.28 11.25
C TYR A 106 5.22 31.68 12.42
N LYS A 107 5.82 31.23 13.53
CA LYS A 107 5.13 30.55 14.63
C LYS A 107 4.04 31.36 15.34
N ASN A 108 3.94 32.64 15.09
CA ASN A 108 3.03 33.55 15.80
C ASN A 108 1.63 33.53 15.20
N LEU A 109 0.70 32.85 15.87
CA LEU A 109 -0.71 32.74 15.48
C LEU A 109 -1.45 34.08 15.53
N ALA A 110 -0.98 35.06 16.28
CA ALA A 110 -1.59 36.42 16.31
C ALA A 110 -1.56 37.12 14.93
N LEU A 111 -0.75 36.61 13.99
CA LEU A 111 -0.70 37.13 12.61
C LEU A 111 -1.85 36.65 11.73
N LEU A 112 -2.61 35.63 12.16
CA LEU A 112 -3.68 35.02 11.36
C LEU A 112 -4.77 36.00 10.95
N GLY A 113 -5.18 36.89 11.83
CA GLY A 113 -6.17 37.94 11.49
C GLY A 113 -5.74 38.80 10.31
N GLY A 114 -4.51 39.32 10.34
CA GLY A 114 -3.98 40.10 9.23
C GLY A 114 -3.74 39.30 7.94
N ILE A 115 -3.44 38.02 8.06
CA ILE A 115 -3.33 37.11 6.90
C ILE A 115 -4.72 36.88 6.28
N HIS A 116 -5.74 36.67 7.12
CA HIS A 116 -7.14 36.50 6.72
C HIS A 116 -7.64 37.71 5.92
N ASP A 117 -7.46 38.91 6.47
CA ASP A 117 -7.87 40.16 5.81
C ASP A 117 -7.20 40.34 4.44
N ARG A 118 -5.90 40.06 4.35
CA ARG A 118 -5.15 40.14 3.06
C ARG A 118 -5.63 39.08 2.04
N LEU A 119 -6.01 37.90 2.45
CA LEU A 119 -6.59 36.90 1.53
C LEU A 119 -7.93 37.36 0.96
N LYS A 120 -8.78 37.97 1.78
CA LYS A 120 -10.06 38.55 1.34
C LYS A 120 -9.84 39.72 0.40
N GLU A 121 -8.93 40.63 0.72
CA GLU A 121 -8.58 41.74 -0.12
C GLU A 121 -8.05 41.26 -1.49
N ASN A 122 -7.15 40.28 -1.51
CA ASN A 122 -6.67 39.68 -2.73
C ASN A 122 -7.79 39.05 -3.56
N ALA A 123 -8.71 38.32 -2.95
CA ALA A 123 -9.86 37.73 -3.63
C ALA A 123 -10.76 38.80 -4.27
N ALA A 124 -11.04 39.91 -3.53
CA ALA A 124 -11.79 41.04 -4.05
C ALA A 124 -11.07 41.75 -5.21
N ASN A 125 -9.77 41.97 -5.09
CA ASN A 125 -8.95 42.55 -6.14
C ASN A 125 -8.91 41.67 -7.43
N PHE A 126 -8.80 40.34 -7.28
CA PHE A 126 -8.90 39.45 -8.41
C PHE A 126 -10.28 39.52 -9.09
N ALA A 127 -11.37 39.62 -8.33
CA ALA A 127 -12.71 39.79 -8.88
C ALA A 127 -12.85 41.04 -9.73
N VAL A 128 -12.29 42.18 -9.26
CA VAL A 128 -12.26 43.44 -10.02
C VAL A 128 -11.48 43.29 -11.33
N THR A 129 -10.32 42.61 -11.30
CA THR A 129 -9.50 42.45 -12.52
C THR A 129 -10.18 41.55 -13.59
N LYS A 130 -11.16 40.73 -13.23
CA LYS A 130 -11.93 39.94 -14.20
C LYS A 130 -12.82 40.78 -15.10
N SER A 131 -13.23 41.96 -14.62
CA SER A 131 -14.12 42.92 -15.33
C SER A 131 -13.35 43.84 -16.27
N LEU A 132 -12.01 43.83 -16.25
CA LEU A 132 -11.17 44.73 -17.03
C LEU A 132 -10.60 44.07 -18.30
N PRO A 133 -10.29 44.81 -19.38
CA PRO A 133 -9.67 44.26 -20.59
C PRO A 133 -8.37 43.56 -20.32
N GLU A 134 -8.11 42.46 -21.00
CA GLU A 134 -6.95 41.59 -20.75
C GLU A 134 -5.59 42.28 -20.90
N ASN A 135 -5.48 43.19 -21.88
CA ASN A 135 -4.23 43.93 -22.18
C ASN A 135 -3.84 44.95 -21.08
N GLU A 136 -4.81 45.51 -20.38
CA GLU A 136 -4.59 46.50 -19.33
C GLU A 136 -4.29 45.87 -17.96
N CYS A 137 -4.69 44.62 -17.77
CA CYS A 137 -4.63 43.96 -16.48
C CYS A 137 -3.49 42.98 -16.32
N LYS A 138 -2.73 42.64 -17.36
CA LYS A 138 -1.71 41.58 -17.30
C LYS A 138 -0.67 41.84 -16.20
N GLY A 139 -0.14 43.08 -16.12
CA GLY A 139 0.84 43.44 -15.08
C GLY A 139 0.25 43.43 -13.67
N VAL A 140 -0.97 43.98 -13.51
CA VAL A 140 -1.67 44.02 -12.22
C VAL A 140 -2.00 42.62 -11.73
N ARG A 141 -2.51 41.75 -12.60
CA ARG A 141 -2.80 40.32 -12.28
C ARG A 141 -1.53 39.57 -11.87
N GLN A 142 -0.40 39.83 -12.52
CA GLN A 142 0.86 39.19 -12.16
C GLN A 142 1.33 39.61 -10.75
N GLN A 143 1.21 40.90 -10.41
CA GLN A 143 1.55 41.41 -9.07
C GLN A 143 0.60 40.85 -8.02
N LEU A 144 -0.72 40.84 -8.28
CA LEU A 144 -1.71 40.25 -7.39
C LEU A 144 -1.46 38.74 -7.18
N SER A 145 -1.09 38.03 -8.23
CA SER A 145 -0.77 36.59 -8.13
C SER A 145 0.46 36.35 -7.26
N GLN A 146 1.53 37.18 -7.40
CA GLN A 146 2.72 37.05 -6.56
C GLN A 146 2.44 37.40 -5.10
N GLU A 147 1.63 38.41 -4.83
CA GLU A 147 1.23 38.78 -3.46
C GLU A 147 0.33 37.65 -2.86
N HIS A 148 -0.60 37.12 -3.63
CA HIS A 148 -1.44 36.03 -3.20
C HIS A 148 -0.60 34.78 -2.84
N GLU A 149 0.35 34.37 -3.69
CA GLU A 149 1.29 33.29 -3.41
C GLU A 149 2.05 33.51 -2.10
N ARG A 150 2.50 34.72 -1.86
CA ARG A 150 3.22 35.09 -0.63
C ARG A 150 2.32 34.95 0.61
N VAL A 151 1.08 35.46 0.53
CA VAL A 151 0.13 35.41 1.65
C VAL A 151 -0.32 33.97 1.93
N LEU A 152 -0.54 33.16 0.90
CA LEU A 152 -0.87 31.74 1.04
C LEU A 152 0.28 30.94 1.68
N HIS A 153 1.52 31.23 1.27
CA HIS A 153 2.69 30.64 1.92
C HIS A 153 2.79 31.04 3.40
N GLU A 154 2.55 32.32 3.74
CA GLU A 154 2.53 32.79 5.13
C GLU A 154 1.44 32.07 5.94
N LEU A 155 0.21 31.92 5.40
CA LEU A 155 -0.87 31.17 6.05
C LEU A 155 -0.44 29.74 6.35
N PHE A 156 0.03 29.04 5.31
CA PHE A 156 0.45 27.65 5.45
C PHE A 156 1.58 27.49 6.47
N ALA A 157 2.61 28.32 6.40
CA ALA A 157 3.76 28.26 7.28
C ALA A 157 3.38 28.57 8.74
N THR A 158 2.47 29.55 8.95
CA THR A 158 1.98 29.93 10.29
C THR A 158 1.22 28.77 10.93
N ILE A 159 0.27 28.16 10.21
CA ILE A 159 -0.51 27.03 10.71
C ILE A 159 0.40 25.79 10.95
N TRP A 160 1.23 25.45 9.95
CA TRP A 160 2.08 24.27 10.02
C TRP A 160 3.10 24.31 11.14
N SER A 161 3.74 25.48 11.36
CA SER A 161 4.85 25.62 12.31
C SER A 161 4.43 25.97 13.73
N SER A 162 3.15 26.27 13.98
CA SER A 162 2.65 26.65 15.30
C SER A 162 2.39 25.44 16.19
N THR A 163 2.53 25.66 17.49
CA THR A 163 2.24 24.67 18.55
C THR A 163 1.62 25.40 19.74
N GLY A 164 0.94 24.67 20.62
CA GLY A 164 0.32 25.25 21.82
C GLY A 164 -0.97 26.00 21.49
N TRP A 165 -1.78 25.51 20.57
CA TRP A 165 -3.01 26.18 20.15
C TRP A 165 -3.98 26.37 21.33
N SER A 166 -4.46 27.60 21.51
CA SER A 166 -5.59 27.91 22.36
C SER A 166 -6.91 27.67 21.63
N LYS A 167 -8.02 27.71 22.36
CA LYS A 167 -9.37 27.67 21.75
C LYS A 167 -9.58 28.82 20.77
N GLY A 168 -9.10 30.04 21.14
CA GLY A 168 -9.19 31.19 20.25
C GLY A 168 -8.42 31.03 18.94
N ASP A 169 -7.22 30.42 18.98
CA ASP A 169 -6.46 30.12 17.76
C ASP A 169 -7.20 29.11 16.88
N ALA A 170 -7.77 28.06 17.48
CA ALA A 170 -8.57 27.07 16.79
C ALA A 170 -9.80 27.70 16.10
N GLU A 171 -10.48 28.58 16.79
CA GLU A 171 -11.63 29.34 16.24
C GLU A 171 -11.20 30.25 15.07
N GLN A 172 -10.09 30.96 15.18
CA GLN A 172 -9.56 31.79 14.09
C GLN A 172 -9.23 30.96 12.85
N ILE A 173 -8.58 29.80 13.02
CA ILE A 173 -8.24 28.91 11.91
C ILE A 173 -9.51 28.35 11.28
N THR A 174 -10.49 27.95 12.10
CA THR A 174 -11.78 27.48 11.60
C THR A 174 -12.50 28.56 10.80
N ASN A 175 -12.53 29.80 11.30
CA ASN A 175 -13.13 30.92 10.59
C ASN A 175 -12.47 31.17 9.21
N ILE A 176 -11.14 31.04 9.08
CA ILE A 176 -10.44 31.16 7.79
C ILE A 176 -10.89 30.03 6.85
N VAL A 177 -11.00 28.81 7.33
CA VAL A 177 -11.39 27.65 6.52
C VAL A 177 -12.87 27.70 6.10
N ASP A 178 -13.74 28.27 6.91
CA ASP A 178 -15.18 28.36 6.63
C ASP A 178 -15.57 29.62 5.86
N ASP A 179 -14.67 30.64 5.74
CA ASP A 179 -14.96 31.88 5.05
C ASP A 179 -15.08 31.67 3.53
N GLU A 180 -16.29 31.76 2.99
CA GLU A 180 -16.57 31.59 1.57
C GLU A 180 -16.02 32.70 0.65
N GLU A 181 -15.61 33.83 1.21
CA GLU A 181 -14.96 34.91 0.45
C GLU A 181 -13.51 34.51 0.08
N ILE A 182 -12.90 33.55 0.79
CA ILE A 182 -11.60 33.01 0.47
C ILE A 182 -11.73 31.87 -0.58
N CYS A 183 -10.80 31.83 -1.53
CA CYS A 183 -10.76 30.78 -2.55
C CYS A 183 -10.74 29.38 -1.90
N ILE A 184 -11.59 28.47 -2.41
CA ILE A 184 -11.67 27.10 -1.91
C ILE A 184 -10.33 26.36 -1.92
N ASN A 185 -9.47 26.64 -2.89
CA ASN A 185 -8.14 26.02 -3.00
C ASN A 185 -7.20 26.49 -1.87
N ASP A 186 -7.32 27.73 -1.43
CA ASP A 186 -6.52 28.28 -0.32
C ASP A 186 -6.98 27.68 1.01
N ARG A 187 -8.30 27.60 1.21
CA ARG A 187 -8.90 26.93 2.37
C ARG A 187 -8.48 25.47 2.45
N ALA A 188 -8.49 24.76 1.33
CA ALA A 188 -8.05 23.36 1.26
C ALA A 188 -6.54 23.21 1.56
N THR A 189 -5.72 24.18 1.15
CA THR A 189 -4.30 24.23 1.47
C THR A 189 -4.07 24.45 2.97
N ALA A 190 -4.90 25.30 3.62
CA ALA A 190 -4.88 25.49 5.07
C ALA A 190 -5.23 24.21 5.84
N VAL A 191 -6.23 23.43 5.39
CA VAL A 191 -6.56 22.11 5.99
C VAL A 191 -5.35 21.15 5.93
N SER A 192 -4.60 21.18 4.84
CA SER A 192 -3.37 20.36 4.73
C SER A 192 -2.28 20.82 5.70
N ALA A 193 -2.16 22.14 5.93
CA ALA A 193 -1.23 22.69 6.94
C ALA A 193 -1.61 22.24 8.36
N ILE A 194 -2.92 22.19 8.70
CA ILE A 194 -3.39 21.66 9.99
C ILE A 194 -2.99 20.19 10.14
N THR A 195 -3.19 19.39 9.11
CA THR A 195 -2.81 17.97 9.10
C THR A 195 -1.31 17.80 9.37
N LEU A 196 -0.46 18.49 8.62
CA LEU A 196 1.00 18.41 8.80
C LEU A 196 1.46 18.96 10.16
N SER A 197 0.77 19.97 10.70
CA SER A 197 1.00 20.50 12.04
C SER A 197 0.68 19.46 13.11
N ALA A 198 -0.44 18.73 12.98
CA ALA A 198 -0.86 17.68 13.90
C ALA A 198 0.09 16.48 13.84
N MET A 199 0.57 16.10 12.65
CA MET A 199 1.57 15.04 12.48
C MET A 199 2.94 15.42 13.08
N LYS A 200 3.30 16.71 13.08
CA LYS A 200 4.59 17.17 13.62
C LYS A 200 4.58 17.31 15.13
N CYS A 201 3.49 17.82 15.69
CA CYS A 201 3.27 18.00 17.11
C CYS A 201 1.80 17.71 17.41
N PHE A 202 1.56 16.53 17.98
CA PHE A 202 0.20 16.07 18.26
C PHE A 202 -0.43 16.90 19.37
N GLU A 203 -1.50 17.58 19.05
CA GLU A 203 -2.34 18.34 19.97
C GLU A 203 -3.81 18.01 19.68
N PRO A 204 -4.61 17.53 20.67
CA PRO A 204 -6.00 17.12 20.45
C PRO A 204 -6.85 18.19 19.76
N ILE A 205 -6.64 19.47 20.13
CA ILE A 205 -7.38 20.59 19.56
C ILE A 205 -7.24 20.71 18.03
N LYS A 206 -6.10 20.32 17.46
CA LYS A 206 -5.90 20.30 16.00
C LYS A 206 -6.77 19.24 15.33
N ILE A 207 -6.92 18.08 15.98
CA ILE A 207 -7.80 17.01 15.50
C ILE A 207 -9.26 17.40 15.66
N GLU A 208 -9.62 18.08 16.76
CA GLU A 208 -10.98 18.61 16.97
C GLU A 208 -11.35 19.60 15.86
N VAL A 209 -10.43 20.49 15.45
CA VAL A 209 -10.61 21.38 14.29
C VAL A 209 -10.82 20.58 13.01
N LEU A 210 -10.00 19.55 12.76
CA LEU A 210 -10.20 18.69 11.59
C LEU A 210 -11.53 17.93 11.62
N CYS A 211 -11.99 17.49 12.82
CA CYS A 211 -13.32 16.85 12.98
C CYS A 211 -14.45 17.81 12.61
N ASN A 212 -14.36 19.07 13.00
CA ASN A 212 -15.33 20.09 12.60
C ASN A 212 -15.33 20.30 11.08
N ILE A 213 -14.14 20.43 10.45
CA ILE A 213 -14.00 20.60 9.00
C ILE A 213 -14.49 19.36 8.24
N ALA A 214 -14.35 18.16 8.81
CA ALA A 214 -14.82 16.91 8.21
C ALA A 214 -16.33 16.91 7.92
N THR A 215 -17.12 17.71 8.66
CA THR A 215 -18.56 17.88 8.44
C THR A 215 -18.91 18.91 7.36
N ASN A 216 -17.92 19.61 6.80
CA ASN A 216 -18.13 20.63 5.77
C ASN A 216 -18.74 20.03 4.50
N SER A 217 -19.68 20.72 3.86
CA SER A 217 -20.36 20.28 2.65
C SER A 217 -19.44 20.22 1.41
N ASN A 218 -18.33 20.97 1.44
CA ASN A 218 -17.37 20.98 0.35
C ASN A 218 -16.40 19.79 0.45
N HIS A 219 -16.42 18.91 -0.56
CA HIS A 219 -15.63 17.69 -0.57
C HIS A 219 -14.11 17.94 -0.55
N LYS A 220 -13.62 19.05 -1.10
CA LYS A 220 -12.18 19.40 -1.04
C LYS A 220 -11.71 19.62 0.40
N LEU A 221 -12.56 20.21 1.25
CA LEU A 221 -12.25 20.45 2.66
C LEU A 221 -12.45 19.18 3.49
N SER A 222 -13.64 18.57 3.39
CA SER A 222 -14.01 17.42 4.20
C SER A 222 -13.10 16.20 3.95
N GLN A 223 -12.78 15.87 2.69
CA GLN A 223 -11.95 14.71 2.40
C GLN A 223 -10.50 14.90 2.87
N ARG A 224 -9.96 16.12 2.77
CA ARG A 224 -8.62 16.42 3.33
C ARG A 224 -8.61 16.31 4.84
N ALA A 225 -9.64 16.84 5.51
CA ALA A 225 -9.78 16.75 6.97
C ALA A 225 -9.88 15.29 7.43
N ILE A 226 -10.76 14.48 6.81
CA ILE A 226 -10.92 13.06 7.14
C ILE A 226 -9.61 12.28 6.93
N THR A 227 -8.92 12.52 5.79
CA THR A 227 -7.62 11.89 5.52
C THR A 227 -6.59 12.27 6.59
N GLY A 228 -6.54 13.55 6.96
CA GLY A 228 -5.65 14.06 8.01
C GLY A 228 -5.94 13.43 9.37
N ILE A 229 -7.21 13.31 9.77
CA ILE A 229 -7.66 12.63 11.00
C ILE A 229 -7.16 11.18 10.99
N VAL A 230 -7.45 10.43 9.92
CA VAL A 230 -7.12 9.02 9.82
C VAL A 230 -5.61 8.79 9.97
N ILE A 231 -4.78 9.51 9.19
CA ILE A 231 -3.32 9.33 9.20
C ILE A 231 -2.74 9.73 10.57
N THR A 232 -3.16 10.87 11.11
CA THR A 232 -2.62 11.37 12.38
C THR A 232 -3.02 10.48 13.56
N LEU A 233 -4.28 10.06 13.62
CA LEU A 233 -4.75 9.21 14.72
C LEU A 233 -4.18 7.80 14.64
N PHE A 234 -3.90 7.29 13.46
CA PHE A 234 -3.22 6.00 13.32
C PHE A 234 -1.78 6.06 13.85
N GLU A 235 -1.07 7.16 13.60
CA GLU A 235 0.28 7.37 14.11
C GLU A 235 0.32 7.51 15.64
N TYR A 236 -0.67 8.18 16.22
CA TYR A 236 -0.72 8.52 17.64
C TYR A 236 -1.79 7.73 18.40
N GLU A 237 -2.15 6.54 17.91
CA GLU A 237 -3.23 5.72 18.47
C GLU A 237 -3.15 5.54 19.99
N GLN A 238 -1.95 5.26 20.51
CA GLN A 238 -1.73 4.99 21.93
C GLN A 238 -2.09 6.17 22.84
N ARG A 239 -2.15 7.39 22.27
CA ARG A 239 -2.43 8.62 23.02
C ARG A 239 -3.92 8.94 23.13
N ILE A 240 -4.75 8.41 22.21
CA ILE A 240 -6.19 8.77 22.08
C ILE A 240 -6.96 8.57 23.40
N ALA A 241 -6.66 7.49 24.12
CA ALA A 241 -7.33 7.13 25.37
C ALA A 241 -7.18 8.20 26.46
N HIS A 242 -6.16 9.05 26.39
CA HIS A 242 -5.84 10.07 27.39
C HIS A 242 -6.53 11.41 27.16
N TYR A 243 -7.31 11.55 26.06
CA TYR A 243 -7.98 12.79 25.69
C TYR A 243 -9.50 12.59 25.53
N PRO A 244 -10.29 12.84 26.61
CA PRO A 244 -11.75 12.67 26.57
C PRO A 244 -12.45 13.48 25.48
N THR A 245 -11.97 14.72 25.23
CA THR A 245 -12.55 15.61 24.21
C THR A 245 -12.36 15.02 22.80
N LEU A 246 -11.19 14.46 22.53
CA LEU A 246 -10.90 13.80 21.26
C LEU A 246 -11.78 12.55 21.09
N LYS A 247 -11.98 11.78 22.16
CA LYS A 247 -12.87 10.62 22.13
C LYS A 247 -14.31 11.03 21.79
N ALA A 248 -14.81 12.10 22.41
CA ALA A 248 -16.15 12.64 22.12
C ALA A 248 -16.27 13.12 20.66
N ALA A 249 -15.22 13.78 20.12
CA ALA A 249 -15.18 14.18 18.71
C ALA A 249 -15.23 12.98 17.76
N LEU A 250 -14.52 11.89 18.07
CA LEU A 250 -14.56 10.65 17.29
C LEU A 250 -15.91 9.94 17.36
N ASP A 251 -16.57 9.96 18.52
CA ASP A 251 -17.92 9.43 18.68
C ASP A 251 -18.92 10.23 17.81
N THR A 252 -18.78 11.56 17.74
CA THR A 252 -19.59 12.40 16.82
C THR A 252 -19.36 12.05 15.35
N LEU A 253 -18.11 11.76 14.93
CA LEU A 253 -17.83 11.31 13.56
C LEU A 253 -18.47 9.94 13.28
N ARG A 254 -18.48 9.05 14.28
CA ARG A 254 -19.09 7.72 14.17
C ARG A 254 -20.60 7.77 13.94
N ASP A 255 -21.27 8.77 14.51
CA ASP A 255 -22.72 8.94 14.33
C ASP A 255 -23.11 9.50 12.97
N ASN A 256 -22.13 9.92 12.14
CA ASN A 256 -22.36 10.45 10.79
C ASN A 256 -22.08 9.40 9.70
N ALA A 257 -23.16 8.82 9.14
CA ALA A 257 -23.07 7.78 8.11
C ALA A 257 -22.26 8.18 6.87
N THR A 258 -22.32 9.46 6.46
CA THR A 258 -21.56 9.96 5.30
C THR A 258 -20.07 9.98 5.61
N ILE A 259 -19.67 10.44 6.78
CA ILE A 259 -18.27 10.46 7.22
C ILE A 259 -17.74 9.04 7.34
N LEU A 260 -18.50 8.12 7.96
CA LEU A 260 -18.09 6.71 8.05
C LEU A 260 -17.87 6.07 6.68
N ARG A 261 -18.75 6.35 5.72
CA ARG A 261 -18.56 5.86 4.35
C ARG A 261 -17.27 6.42 3.73
N ASN A 262 -17.00 7.70 3.90
CA ASN A 262 -15.78 8.33 3.39
C ASN A 262 -14.53 7.76 4.06
N ILE A 263 -14.55 7.50 5.38
CA ILE A 263 -13.45 6.85 6.10
C ILE A 263 -13.18 5.43 5.52
N LYS A 264 -14.25 4.67 5.25
CA LYS A 264 -14.13 3.33 4.65
C LYS A 264 -13.52 3.38 3.24
N THR A 265 -13.87 4.39 2.44
CA THR A 265 -13.28 4.65 1.12
C THR A 265 -11.80 5.03 1.23
N ILE A 266 -11.48 5.99 2.10
CA ILE A 266 -10.11 6.42 2.38
C ILE A 266 -9.24 5.23 2.87
N GLN A 267 -9.79 4.35 3.71
CA GLN A 267 -9.09 3.15 4.16
C GLN A 267 -8.64 2.28 2.97
N ILE A 268 -9.51 2.03 2.01
CA ILE A 268 -9.17 1.25 0.82
C ILE A 268 -8.11 1.99 -0.02
N GLN A 269 -8.23 3.31 -0.17
CA GLN A 269 -7.26 4.12 -0.91
C GLN A 269 -5.87 4.09 -0.24
N LEU A 270 -5.81 4.14 1.09
CA LEU A 270 -4.55 4.01 1.84
C LEU A 270 -3.92 2.62 1.68
N LEU A 271 -4.72 1.55 1.69
CA LEU A 271 -4.24 0.20 1.40
C LEU A 271 -3.70 0.09 -0.05
N ARG A 272 -4.35 0.73 -1.02
CA ARG A 272 -3.88 0.79 -2.41
C ARG A 272 -2.51 1.47 -2.56
N CYS A 273 -2.23 2.49 -1.74
CA CYS A 273 -0.92 3.13 -1.75
C CYS A 273 0.24 2.19 -1.43
N ARG A 274 -0.01 1.07 -0.72
CA ARG A 274 1.01 0.04 -0.43
C ARG A 274 1.48 -0.67 -1.69
N GLU A 275 0.61 -0.76 -2.71
CA GLU A 275 0.91 -1.40 -3.99
C GLU A 275 1.70 -0.49 -4.94
N THR A 276 1.71 0.84 -4.71
CA THR A 276 2.32 1.82 -5.62
C THR A 276 3.77 1.47 -5.95
N GLN A 277 4.57 1.00 -5.01
CA GLN A 277 5.97 0.65 -5.26
C GLN A 277 6.12 -0.62 -6.12
N LYS A 278 5.26 -1.61 -5.93
CA LYS A 278 5.24 -2.84 -6.74
C LYS A 278 4.82 -2.51 -8.17
N ILE A 279 3.76 -1.72 -8.30
CA ILE A 279 3.25 -1.22 -9.59
C ILE A 279 4.32 -0.40 -10.30
N ASP A 280 4.96 0.55 -9.62
CA ASP A 280 6.03 1.39 -10.18
C ASP A 280 7.20 0.55 -10.70
N ARG A 281 7.61 -0.47 -9.98
CA ARG A 281 8.65 -1.40 -10.42
C ARG A 281 8.22 -2.15 -11.68
N LYS A 282 7.03 -2.75 -11.66
CA LYS A 282 6.51 -3.51 -12.82
C LYS A 282 6.33 -2.62 -14.05
N MET A 283 5.88 -1.38 -13.84
CA MET A 283 5.81 -0.38 -14.93
C MET A 283 7.18 -0.13 -15.54
N ARG A 284 8.22 0.11 -14.73
CA ARG A 284 9.58 0.42 -15.24
C ARG A 284 10.30 -0.77 -15.85
N GLU A 285 10.18 -1.94 -15.24
CA GLU A 285 10.97 -3.13 -15.63
C GLU A 285 10.32 -3.93 -16.75
N GLU A 286 8.98 -3.95 -16.81
CA GLU A 286 8.25 -4.85 -17.72
C GLU A 286 7.36 -4.12 -18.73
N ILE A 287 6.51 -3.17 -18.28
CA ILE A 287 5.46 -2.61 -19.13
C ILE A 287 6.02 -1.56 -20.08
N ILE A 288 6.71 -0.54 -19.56
CA ILE A 288 7.30 0.54 -20.38
C ILE A 288 8.30 0.00 -21.39
N PRO A 289 9.25 -0.90 -21.03
CA PRO A 289 10.16 -1.48 -22.01
C PRO A 289 9.46 -2.32 -23.07
N ALA A 290 8.41 -3.05 -22.72
CA ALA A 290 7.60 -3.82 -23.66
C ALA A 290 6.85 -2.92 -24.65
N MET A 291 6.28 -1.81 -24.17
CA MET A 291 5.65 -0.80 -25.05
C MET A 291 6.66 -0.12 -25.98
N MET A 292 7.86 0.22 -25.48
CA MET A 292 8.90 0.87 -26.29
C MET A 292 9.48 -0.06 -27.38
N LYS A 293 9.54 -1.38 -27.15
CA LYS A 293 10.03 -2.37 -28.13
C LYS A 293 9.04 -2.63 -29.26
N ASN A 294 7.76 -2.28 -29.10
CA ASN A 294 6.69 -2.50 -30.08
C ASN A 294 5.98 -1.19 -30.44
N PRO A 295 6.58 -0.32 -31.26
CA PRO A 295 5.99 0.96 -31.67
C PRO A 295 4.63 0.84 -32.38
N GLN A 296 4.32 -0.35 -32.96
CA GLN A 296 3.06 -0.64 -33.64
C GLN A 296 1.86 -0.81 -32.67
N LEU A 297 2.11 -0.91 -31.37
CA LEU A 297 1.05 -0.95 -30.36
C LEU A 297 0.41 0.41 -30.06
N CYS A 298 1.05 1.49 -30.48
CA CYS A 298 0.44 2.81 -30.52
C CYS A 298 -0.59 2.96 -31.66
N GLY A 299 -0.72 1.97 -32.58
CA GLY A 299 -1.56 1.99 -33.77
C GLY A 299 -2.34 0.69 -34.03
N GLY A 300 -2.85 0.07 -33.03
CA GLY A 300 -3.97 -0.91 -33.08
C GLY A 300 -3.92 -2.00 -34.15
N LYS A 301 -3.04 -3.02 -34.07
CA LYS A 301 -3.29 -4.40 -34.56
C LYS A 301 -2.26 -5.38 -33.99
N LEU A 302 -2.71 -6.37 -33.24
CA LEU A 302 -1.92 -7.45 -32.64
C LEU A 302 -2.08 -8.75 -33.41
N SER A 303 -1.00 -9.48 -33.65
CA SER A 303 -1.00 -10.86 -34.19
C SER A 303 -0.81 -11.91 -33.09
N ILE A 304 -1.51 -13.03 -33.26
CA ILE A 304 -1.94 -14.03 -32.25
C ILE A 304 -0.97 -15.23 -32.08
N ASP A 305 0.34 -15.13 -32.16
CA ASP A 305 1.18 -16.31 -32.26
C ASP A 305 2.21 -16.60 -31.13
N ILE A 306 2.00 -16.07 -29.92
CA ILE A 306 2.85 -16.45 -28.76
C ILE A 306 1.96 -16.80 -27.55
N LEU A 307 1.12 -17.83 -27.71
CA LEU A 307 0.33 -18.41 -26.64
C LEU A 307 0.65 -19.90 -26.56
N LYS A 308 1.77 -20.26 -25.96
CA LYS A 308 1.98 -21.62 -25.43
C LYS A 308 3.02 -21.60 -24.33
N GLU A 309 2.61 -22.17 -23.20
CA GLU A 309 3.45 -22.60 -22.07
C GLU A 309 3.69 -21.57 -20.97
N ILE A 310 2.63 -21.32 -20.16
CA ILE A 310 2.79 -21.08 -18.72
C ILE A 310 1.85 -22.05 -18.03
N GLU A 311 2.43 -22.90 -17.18
CA GLU A 311 1.65 -23.76 -16.30
C GLU A 311 0.86 -22.84 -15.37
N ASP A 312 -0.47 -22.93 -15.44
CA ASP A 312 -1.40 -22.18 -14.60
C ASP A 312 -1.02 -22.39 -13.14
N ASP A 313 -0.75 -21.30 -12.45
CA ASP A 313 -0.69 -21.27 -10.99
C ASP A 313 -2.15 -21.35 -10.48
N GLU A 314 -2.72 -22.56 -10.58
CA GLU A 314 -4.13 -22.89 -10.28
C GLU A 314 -4.46 -22.82 -8.78
N ASP A 315 -3.65 -22.15 -7.98
CA ASP A 315 -3.77 -22.13 -6.53
C ASP A 315 -4.94 -21.26 -6.06
N LYS A 316 -5.36 -20.26 -6.87
CA LYS A 316 -6.53 -19.45 -6.56
C LYS A 316 -7.80 -20.08 -7.13
N ASN A 317 -8.89 -20.06 -6.34
CA ASN A 317 -10.16 -20.57 -6.80
C ASN A 317 -10.70 -19.73 -7.98
N PRO A 318 -10.94 -20.31 -9.17
CA PRO A 318 -11.46 -19.59 -10.33
C PRO A 318 -12.81 -18.90 -10.09
N GLU A 319 -13.59 -19.36 -9.10
CA GLU A 319 -14.87 -18.75 -8.72
C GLU A 319 -14.70 -17.40 -8.00
N TRP A 320 -13.53 -17.14 -7.34
CA TRP A 320 -13.27 -15.89 -6.61
C TRP A 320 -12.81 -14.76 -7.52
N SER A 321 -12.08 -15.12 -8.55
CA SER A 321 -11.53 -14.18 -9.49
C SER A 321 -11.97 -14.57 -10.91
N LYS A 322 -12.65 -13.68 -11.59
CA LYS A 322 -12.88 -13.78 -13.04
C LYS A 322 -11.62 -13.42 -13.84
N TRP A 323 -10.44 -13.64 -13.26
CA TRP A 323 -9.17 -13.14 -13.77
C TRP A 323 -8.30 -14.30 -14.23
N ILE A 324 -8.19 -14.46 -15.53
CA ILE A 324 -7.21 -15.35 -16.18
C ILE A 324 -6.03 -14.46 -16.55
N GLU A 325 -4.89 -14.68 -15.91
CA GLU A 325 -3.62 -14.07 -16.31
C GLU A 325 -3.13 -14.72 -17.59
N ASN A 326 -3.19 -14.00 -18.70
CA ASN A 326 -2.51 -14.35 -19.93
C ASN A 326 -1.33 -13.42 -20.14
N ASP A 327 -0.14 -13.99 -20.26
CA ASP A 327 1.16 -13.30 -20.36
C ASP A 327 1.40 -12.66 -21.75
N ASN A 328 0.45 -11.82 -22.20
CA ASN A 328 0.59 -11.09 -23.44
C ASN A 328 0.62 -9.57 -23.13
N ILE A 329 1.26 -8.76 -23.99
CA ILE A 329 1.30 -7.29 -23.85
C ILE A 329 -0.11 -6.72 -23.70
N LYS A 330 -1.10 -7.33 -24.33
CA LYS A 330 -2.52 -7.00 -24.16
C LYS A 330 -2.97 -7.17 -22.71
N SER A 331 -2.58 -8.26 -22.05
CA SER A 331 -2.91 -8.50 -20.63
C SER A 331 -2.21 -7.50 -19.71
N LYS A 332 -0.96 -7.09 -20.03
CA LYS A 332 -0.24 -6.06 -19.28
C LYS A 332 -0.90 -4.69 -19.38
N ILE A 333 -1.45 -4.35 -20.54
CA ILE A 333 -2.23 -3.12 -20.73
C ILE A 333 -3.59 -3.24 -20.02
N GLU A 334 -4.25 -4.39 -20.09
CA GLU A 334 -5.49 -4.67 -19.38
C GLU A 334 -5.28 -4.62 -17.86
N GLU A 335 -4.17 -5.17 -17.37
CA GLU A 335 -3.77 -5.09 -15.97
C GLU A 335 -3.51 -3.64 -15.52
N MET A 336 -2.81 -2.85 -16.33
CA MET A 336 -2.61 -1.42 -16.07
C MET A 336 -3.93 -0.66 -16.03
N THR A 337 -4.82 -0.93 -16.97
CA THR A 337 -6.17 -0.34 -17.03
C THR A 337 -7.00 -0.74 -15.81
N LYS A 338 -6.90 -2.01 -15.37
CA LYS A 338 -7.53 -2.49 -14.14
C LYS A 338 -7.05 -1.72 -12.93
N TRP A 339 -5.73 -1.59 -12.73
CA TRP A 339 -5.17 -0.81 -11.63
C TRP A 339 -5.64 0.64 -11.64
N GLN A 340 -5.74 1.24 -12.83
CA GLN A 340 -6.24 2.60 -13.02
C GLN A 340 -7.72 2.73 -12.64
N ILE A 341 -8.56 1.78 -13.04
CA ILE A 341 -9.99 1.73 -12.68
C ILE A 341 -10.15 1.50 -11.17
N GLU A 342 -9.31 0.67 -10.57
CA GLU A 342 -9.27 0.45 -9.12
C GLU A 342 -8.79 1.69 -8.34
N GLY A 343 -8.27 2.72 -9.01
CA GLY A 343 -7.74 3.94 -8.39
C GLY A 343 -6.32 3.80 -7.84
N ALA A 344 -5.58 2.77 -8.27
CA ALA A 344 -4.17 2.63 -7.94
C ALA A 344 -3.31 3.63 -8.73
N ASP A 345 -2.18 4.03 -8.16
CA ASP A 345 -1.29 5.00 -8.76
C ASP A 345 -0.33 4.35 -9.77
N VAL A 346 -0.72 4.35 -11.02
CA VAL A 346 0.08 3.82 -12.15
C VAL A 346 1.05 4.85 -12.74
N TYR A 347 0.96 6.11 -12.33
CA TYR A 347 1.71 7.22 -12.92
C TYR A 347 2.89 7.71 -12.08
N MET A 348 3.16 7.06 -10.93
CA MET A 348 4.23 7.46 -10.02
C MET A 348 5.57 7.62 -10.73
N SER A 349 5.98 6.63 -11.54
CA SER A 349 7.27 6.64 -12.27
C SER A 349 7.39 7.79 -13.25
N THR A 350 6.30 8.11 -13.94
CA THR A 350 6.28 9.15 -14.98
C THR A 350 6.41 10.54 -14.37
N PHE A 351 5.60 10.83 -13.34
CA PHE A 351 5.52 12.19 -12.79
C PHE A 351 6.50 12.48 -11.67
N SER A 352 7.10 11.47 -11.02
CA SER A 352 8.09 11.69 -9.96
C SER A 352 9.31 12.48 -10.43
N GLN A 353 9.75 12.25 -11.67
CA GLN A 353 10.89 12.97 -12.26
C GLN A 353 10.55 14.41 -12.64
N LEU A 354 9.28 14.75 -12.78
CA LEU A 354 8.80 16.08 -13.16
C LEU A 354 8.54 16.99 -11.95
N LYS A 355 8.98 16.62 -10.75
CA LYS A 355 8.82 17.42 -9.51
C LYS A 355 9.99 18.39 -9.24
N THR A 356 10.84 18.64 -10.23
CA THR A 356 12.02 19.53 -10.13
C THR A 356 11.72 20.99 -10.45
N PHE A 357 10.48 21.34 -10.79
CA PHE A 357 10.10 22.71 -11.07
C PHE A 357 10.20 23.60 -9.82
N PRO A 358 10.57 24.90 -9.96
CA PRO A 358 10.65 25.85 -8.84
C PRO A 358 9.35 25.94 -8.02
N PHE A 359 8.19 25.70 -8.65
CA PHE A 359 6.89 25.63 -8.00
C PHE A 359 6.89 24.67 -6.79
N PHE A 360 7.53 23.51 -6.91
CA PHE A 360 7.64 22.51 -5.85
C PHE A 360 8.74 22.82 -4.83
N GLY A 361 9.45 23.94 -4.98
CA GLY A 361 10.34 24.49 -3.96
C GLY A 361 9.63 25.05 -2.74
N GLU A 362 8.32 25.32 -2.85
CA GLU A 362 7.47 25.73 -1.74
C GLU A 362 6.60 24.58 -1.27
N ILE A 363 6.57 24.32 0.07
CA ILE A 363 5.83 23.19 0.65
C ILE A 363 4.33 23.31 0.40
N SER A 364 3.74 24.51 0.53
CA SER A 364 2.31 24.77 0.33
C SER A 364 1.82 24.31 -1.04
N ASN A 365 2.66 24.44 -2.07
CA ASN A 365 2.32 24.12 -3.45
C ASN A 365 2.13 22.60 -3.70
N TRP A 366 2.71 21.75 -2.86
CA TRP A 366 2.48 20.31 -2.93
C TRP A 366 1.04 19.91 -2.57
N PHE A 367 0.37 20.73 -1.76
CA PHE A 367 -0.97 20.46 -1.24
C PHE A 367 -2.05 21.34 -1.86
N ARG A 368 -1.66 22.22 -2.78
CA ARG A 368 -2.59 23.12 -3.45
C ARG A 368 -3.44 22.34 -4.45
N PRO A 369 -4.79 22.37 -4.36
CA PRO A 369 -5.66 21.84 -5.40
C PRO A 369 -5.34 22.46 -6.75
N PHE A 370 -5.50 21.71 -7.83
CA PHE A 370 -5.18 22.20 -9.16
C PHE A 370 -6.00 23.44 -9.52
N ASP A 371 -5.31 24.47 -9.97
CA ASP A 371 -5.87 25.79 -10.25
C ASP A 371 -5.36 26.30 -11.60
N ILE A 372 -6.28 26.45 -12.55
CA ILE A 372 -6.01 26.97 -13.89
C ILE A 372 -5.67 28.47 -13.89
N SER A 373 -5.96 29.19 -12.82
CA SER A 373 -5.69 30.63 -12.72
C SER A 373 -4.22 30.96 -12.48
N ILE A 374 -3.42 29.97 -12.09
CA ILE A 374 -1.96 30.16 -11.90
C ILE A 374 -1.32 30.56 -13.23
N PRO A 375 -0.50 31.63 -13.28
CA PRO A 375 0.05 32.17 -14.52
C PRO A 375 0.71 31.13 -15.42
N GLY A 376 1.57 30.27 -14.89
CA GLY A 376 2.23 29.22 -15.66
C GLY A 376 1.30 28.15 -16.23
N VAL A 377 0.12 27.93 -15.63
CA VAL A 377 -0.92 27.03 -16.14
C VAL A 377 -1.78 27.73 -17.17
N ARG A 378 -2.19 28.96 -16.87
CA ARG A 378 -3.08 29.75 -17.74
C ARG A 378 -2.45 30.03 -19.12
N GLU A 379 -1.15 30.22 -19.21
CA GLU A 379 -0.45 30.50 -20.47
C GLU A 379 -0.48 29.35 -21.49
N ILE A 380 -0.72 28.14 -21.04
CA ILE A 380 -0.79 26.94 -21.88
C ILE A 380 -2.21 26.58 -22.31
N LEU A 381 -3.20 27.06 -21.58
CA LEU A 381 -4.61 26.79 -21.92
C LEU A 381 -5.05 27.67 -23.10
N PRO A 382 -5.58 27.11 -24.17
CA PRO A 382 -6.03 27.88 -25.34
C PRO A 382 -7.19 28.80 -24.98
N SER A 383 -7.09 30.07 -25.34
CA SER A 383 -8.05 31.13 -24.99
C SER A 383 -9.39 30.99 -25.72
N ASP A 384 -9.49 30.29 -26.83
CA ASP A 384 -10.74 29.99 -27.57
C ASP A 384 -10.46 29.04 -28.73
N LYS A 385 -10.92 27.81 -28.69
CA LYS A 385 -10.81 26.89 -29.83
C LYS A 385 -12.11 26.09 -30.00
N GLY A 386 -13.16 26.72 -30.52
CA GLY A 386 -14.21 26.03 -31.28
C GLY A 386 -14.72 24.68 -30.77
N GLY A 387 -14.79 24.48 -29.46
CA GLY A 387 -15.40 23.29 -28.87
C GLY A 387 -14.57 21.98 -28.94
N LYS A 388 -13.30 22.02 -29.38
CA LYS A 388 -12.44 20.82 -29.38
C LYS A 388 -11.67 20.71 -28.08
N ILE A 389 -11.83 19.59 -27.40
CA ILE A 389 -11.08 19.27 -26.17
C ILE A 389 -9.64 18.93 -26.55
N THR A 390 -8.69 19.62 -25.95
CA THR A 390 -7.26 19.33 -26.13
C THR A 390 -6.79 18.27 -25.13
N LEU A 391 -5.66 17.61 -25.39
CA LEU A 391 -5.04 16.70 -24.41
C LEU A 391 -4.78 17.40 -23.07
N ILE A 392 -4.40 18.69 -23.11
CA ILE A 392 -4.17 19.48 -21.90
C ILE A 392 -5.47 19.61 -21.11
N ASP A 393 -6.57 19.96 -21.77
CA ASP A 393 -7.88 20.05 -21.13
C ASP A 393 -8.27 18.71 -20.51
N ALA A 394 -8.08 17.61 -21.25
CA ALA A 394 -8.39 16.26 -20.81
C ALA A 394 -7.59 15.88 -19.56
N ILE A 395 -6.27 16.15 -19.52
CA ILE A 395 -5.42 15.85 -18.35
C ILE A 395 -5.77 16.76 -17.17
N CYS A 396 -5.95 18.06 -17.40
CA CYS A 396 -6.29 19.01 -16.34
C CYS A 396 -7.62 18.68 -15.67
N LYS A 397 -8.59 18.18 -16.42
CA LYS A 397 -9.90 17.80 -15.92
C LYS A 397 -9.96 16.36 -15.41
N SER A 398 -9.06 15.48 -15.84
CA SER A 398 -9.08 14.07 -15.51
C SER A 398 -9.11 13.84 -13.97
N PRO A 399 -10.00 12.97 -13.48
CA PRO A 399 -10.06 12.57 -12.07
C PRO A 399 -8.90 11.64 -11.67
N VAL A 400 -8.19 11.07 -12.63
CA VAL A 400 -7.16 10.04 -12.41
C VAL A 400 -5.85 10.64 -11.91
N PHE A 401 -5.47 11.83 -12.40
CA PHE A 401 -4.22 12.48 -12.01
C PHE A 401 -4.39 13.29 -10.72
N CYS A 402 -3.45 13.17 -9.80
CA CYS A 402 -3.40 14.03 -8.62
C CYS A 402 -3.03 15.47 -8.99
N ASN A 403 -3.30 16.41 -8.08
CA ASN A 403 -3.13 17.85 -8.36
C ASN A 403 -1.67 18.20 -8.67
N SER A 404 -0.72 17.63 -7.93
CA SER A 404 0.70 17.88 -8.18
C SER A 404 1.19 17.34 -9.53
N ASP A 405 0.62 16.26 -10.04
CA ASP A 405 0.94 15.71 -11.36
C ASP A 405 0.39 16.59 -12.48
N LYS A 406 -0.82 17.13 -12.34
CA LYS A 406 -1.40 18.11 -13.27
C LYS A 406 -0.51 19.35 -13.40
N TYR A 407 -0.03 19.90 -12.28
CA TYR A 407 0.93 21.00 -12.31
C TYR A 407 2.23 20.64 -13.02
N SER A 408 2.81 19.46 -12.72
CA SER A 408 4.03 19.01 -13.37
C SER A 408 3.87 18.87 -14.88
N PHE A 409 2.74 18.33 -15.32
CA PHE A 409 2.40 18.23 -16.73
C PHE A 409 2.33 19.61 -17.39
N CYS A 410 1.57 20.53 -16.81
CA CYS A 410 1.40 21.88 -17.34
C CYS A 410 2.76 22.59 -17.48
N PHE A 411 3.60 22.57 -16.46
CA PHE A 411 4.93 23.19 -16.51
C PHE A 411 5.87 22.50 -17.50
N THR A 412 5.70 21.20 -17.73
CA THR A 412 6.46 20.49 -18.76
C THR A 412 6.04 20.97 -20.16
N VAL A 413 4.75 21.07 -20.42
CA VAL A 413 4.21 21.57 -21.70
C VAL A 413 4.62 23.02 -21.92
N GLN A 414 4.67 23.86 -20.89
CA GLN A 414 5.12 25.26 -21.00
C GLN A 414 6.56 25.37 -21.54
N ARG A 415 7.44 24.38 -21.29
CA ARG A 415 8.82 24.37 -21.79
C ARG A 415 8.96 23.92 -23.24
N ILE A 416 7.92 23.31 -23.82
CA ILE A 416 7.92 22.89 -25.21
C ILE A 416 7.69 24.12 -26.12
N PRO A 417 8.44 24.29 -27.22
CA PRO A 417 8.20 25.36 -28.19
C PRO A 417 6.77 25.34 -28.73
N ILE A 418 6.19 26.53 -28.97
CA ILE A 418 4.76 26.69 -29.34
C ILE A 418 4.41 25.84 -30.58
N GLU A 419 5.30 25.83 -31.59
CA GLU A 419 5.11 25.06 -32.83
C GLU A 419 4.99 23.56 -32.60
N GLN A 420 5.72 23.02 -31.62
CA GLN A 420 5.65 21.59 -31.25
C GLN A 420 4.44 21.29 -30.37
N ARG A 421 3.99 22.26 -29.57
CA ARG A 421 2.74 22.11 -28.78
C ARG A 421 1.53 21.94 -29.70
N ASP A 422 1.44 22.76 -30.75
CA ASP A 422 0.32 22.70 -31.70
C ASP A 422 0.26 21.37 -32.48
N ILE A 423 1.42 20.78 -32.79
CA ILE A 423 1.52 19.47 -33.42
C ILE A 423 1.05 18.35 -32.45
N LEU A 424 1.52 18.38 -31.20
CA LEU A 424 1.11 17.43 -30.17
C LEU A 424 -0.38 17.52 -29.86
N MET A 425 -0.94 18.73 -29.79
CA MET A 425 -2.36 18.95 -29.54
C MET A 425 -3.23 18.53 -30.73
N GLY A 426 -2.74 18.67 -31.96
CA GLY A 426 -3.46 18.27 -33.18
C GLY A 426 -3.54 16.76 -33.38
N GLN A 427 -2.55 16.01 -32.89
CA GLN A 427 -2.48 14.54 -33.04
C GLN A 427 -3.30 13.77 -31.99
N LEU A 428 -3.62 14.37 -30.87
CA LEU A 428 -4.24 13.69 -29.71
C LEU A 428 -5.71 14.09 -29.49
N GLY A 429 -6.25 15.02 -30.29
CA GLY A 429 -7.63 15.53 -30.21
C GLY A 429 -8.64 14.68 -30.98
N GLY A 430 -8.70 13.37 -30.77
CA GLY A 430 -9.63 12.44 -31.40
C GLY A 430 -10.57 11.75 -30.41
N GLU A 431 -11.00 10.55 -30.73
CA GLU A 431 -11.92 9.71 -29.94
C GLU A 431 -11.51 9.52 -28.46
N GLU A 432 -10.20 9.56 -28.17
CA GLU A 432 -9.66 9.41 -26.83
C GLU A 432 -9.99 10.60 -25.89
N GLY A 433 -10.01 11.83 -26.44
CA GLY A 433 -10.43 13.02 -25.67
C GLY A 433 -11.90 12.97 -25.28
N ASN A 434 -12.76 12.40 -26.14
CA ASN A 434 -14.18 12.23 -25.87
C ASN A 434 -14.41 11.15 -24.80
N ALA A 435 -13.67 10.04 -24.81
CA ALA A 435 -13.78 8.99 -23.83
C ALA A 435 -13.39 9.49 -22.40
N ILE A 436 -12.37 10.36 -22.29
CA ILE A 436 -11.98 10.96 -21.01
C ILE A 436 -13.06 11.91 -20.50
N ASN A 437 -13.70 12.69 -21.40
CA ASN A 437 -14.76 13.61 -21.05
C ASN A 437 -16.06 12.89 -20.62
N ASP A 438 -16.36 11.74 -21.22
CA ASP A 438 -17.50 10.91 -20.83
C ASP A 438 -17.28 10.31 -19.42
N ILE A 439 -16.07 9.89 -19.10
CA ILE A 439 -15.70 9.42 -17.75
C ILE A 439 -15.87 10.56 -16.73
N GLU A 440 -15.43 11.78 -17.06
CA GLU A 440 -15.58 12.97 -16.20
C GLU A 440 -17.07 13.30 -15.98
N THR A 441 -17.86 13.35 -17.04
CA THR A 441 -19.28 13.72 -16.98
C THR A 441 -20.06 12.72 -16.12
N HIS A 442 -19.78 11.42 -16.24
CA HIS A 442 -20.39 10.39 -15.41
C HIS A 442 -19.90 10.41 -13.95
N ALA A 443 -18.62 10.75 -13.71
CA ALA A 443 -18.08 10.83 -12.38
C ALA A 443 -18.56 12.05 -11.59
N LEU A 444 -18.74 13.19 -12.28
CA LEU A 444 -19.20 14.44 -11.66
C LEU A 444 -20.73 14.49 -11.41
N ALA A 445 -21.49 13.57 -11.98
CA ALA A 445 -22.93 13.47 -11.73
C ALA A 445 -23.27 12.88 -10.34
N ASP A 446 -22.31 12.22 -9.68
CA ASP A 446 -22.50 11.55 -8.39
C ASP A 446 -21.64 12.18 -7.30
N LYS A 447 -22.28 12.75 -6.27
CA LYS A 447 -21.59 13.38 -5.14
C LYS A 447 -20.66 12.41 -4.40
N GLU A 448 -20.98 11.13 -4.36
CA GLU A 448 -20.15 10.12 -3.68
C GLU A 448 -18.85 9.88 -4.46
N LYS A 449 -18.94 9.82 -5.77
CA LYS A 449 -17.77 9.72 -6.66
C LYS A 449 -16.87 10.95 -6.58
N ILE A 450 -17.46 12.15 -6.46
CA ILE A 450 -16.68 13.37 -6.28
C ILE A 450 -15.86 13.28 -4.98
N ALA A 451 -16.46 12.84 -3.87
CA ALA A 451 -15.76 12.68 -2.60
C ALA A 451 -14.61 11.64 -2.72
N GLU A 452 -14.86 10.52 -3.39
CA GLU A 452 -13.85 9.49 -3.66
C GLU A 452 -12.69 10.02 -4.51
N ILE A 453 -12.96 10.79 -5.55
CA ILE A 453 -11.95 11.41 -6.41
C ILE A 453 -11.09 12.40 -5.61
N GLU A 454 -11.71 13.31 -4.84
CA GLU A 454 -11.01 14.31 -4.05
C GLU A 454 -10.10 13.67 -2.99
N SER A 455 -10.57 12.63 -2.29
CA SER A 455 -9.76 11.90 -1.33
C SER A 455 -8.60 11.16 -2.01
N ASN A 456 -8.84 10.49 -3.15
CA ASN A 456 -7.81 9.75 -3.87
C ASN A 456 -6.71 10.69 -4.39
N GLN A 457 -7.08 11.82 -5.01
CA GLN A 457 -6.12 12.81 -5.48
C GLN A 457 -5.29 13.38 -4.33
N TYR A 458 -5.92 13.67 -3.20
CA TYR A 458 -5.18 14.20 -2.02
C TYR A 458 -4.24 13.16 -1.41
N ILE A 459 -4.65 11.91 -1.30
CA ILE A 459 -3.79 10.82 -0.81
C ILE A 459 -2.60 10.60 -1.74
N GLN A 460 -2.82 10.67 -3.06
CA GLN A 460 -1.73 10.61 -4.05
C GLN A 460 -0.78 11.81 -3.93
N ASP A 461 -1.28 13.05 -3.73
CA ASP A 461 -0.46 14.22 -3.48
C ASP A 461 0.38 14.07 -2.22
N LEU A 462 -0.20 13.57 -1.11
CA LEU A 462 0.52 13.21 0.11
C LEU A 462 1.61 12.17 -0.17
N TYR A 463 1.26 11.09 -0.89
CA TYR A 463 2.22 10.05 -1.25
C TYR A 463 3.39 10.60 -2.06
N ARG A 464 3.12 11.45 -3.08
CA ARG A 464 4.15 12.15 -3.86
C ARG A 464 5.04 13.00 -2.95
N PHE A 465 4.44 13.78 -2.07
CA PHE A 465 5.18 14.63 -1.13
C PHE A 465 6.14 13.81 -0.26
N PHE A 466 5.67 12.78 0.41
CA PHE A 466 6.49 11.99 1.32
C PHE A 466 7.54 11.11 0.61
N LYS A 467 7.32 10.72 -0.65
CA LYS A 467 8.28 9.88 -1.40
C LYS A 467 9.26 10.67 -2.27
N VAL A 468 8.85 11.80 -2.83
CA VAL A 468 9.62 12.50 -3.90
C VAL A 468 10.11 13.86 -3.48
N SER A 469 9.40 14.57 -2.58
CA SER A 469 9.74 15.94 -2.17
C SER A 469 11.14 16.04 -1.58
N ASN A 470 11.81 17.15 -1.85
CA ASN A 470 13.06 17.52 -1.18
C ASN A 470 12.89 17.76 0.33
N PHE A 471 11.64 17.97 0.78
CA PHE A 471 11.29 18.15 2.19
C PHE A 471 11.00 16.84 2.93
N ARG A 472 11.04 15.68 2.27
CA ARG A 472 10.67 14.38 2.86
C ARG A 472 11.45 14.03 4.14
N SER A 473 12.69 14.47 4.27
CA SER A 473 13.52 14.27 5.46
C SER A 473 13.08 15.07 6.69
N GLU A 474 12.19 16.05 6.51
CA GLU A 474 11.64 16.90 7.59
C GLU A 474 10.50 16.19 8.35
N PHE A 475 9.94 15.14 7.76
CA PHE A 475 8.73 14.46 8.22
C PHE A 475 8.98 12.97 8.44
N LYS A 476 8.19 12.39 9.34
CA LYS A 476 8.00 10.93 9.38
C LYS A 476 7.02 10.55 8.27
N ASP A 477 7.43 9.63 7.41
CA ASP A 477 6.60 9.18 6.29
C ASP A 477 5.47 8.26 6.79
N PRO A 478 4.20 8.68 6.73
CA PRO A 478 3.08 7.87 7.21
C PRO A 478 2.88 6.59 6.38
N PHE A 479 3.29 6.58 5.11
CA PHE A 479 3.17 5.43 4.22
C PHE A 479 4.23 4.34 4.49
N THR A 480 5.05 4.49 5.51
CA THR A 480 5.87 3.39 6.06
C THR A 480 5.09 2.55 7.08
N MET A 481 3.97 3.05 7.57
CA MET A 481 3.03 2.31 8.42
C MET A 481 2.08 1.48 7.54
N GLN A 482 1.52 0.42 8.11
CA GLN A 482 0.58 -0.44 7.37
C GLN A 482 -0.75 0.25 7.05
N LEU A 483 -1.12 1.29 7.82
CA LEU A 483 -2.35 2.09 7.67
C LEU A 483 -3.62 1.23 7.52
N ASN A 484 -3.67 0.11 8.23
CA ASN A 484 -4.85 -0.76 8.31
C ASN A 484 -5.66 -0.43 9.56
N LEU A 485 -6.74 0.33 9.40
CA LEU A 485 -7.56 0.80 10.51
C LEU A 485 -8.25 -0.33 11.27
N LEU A 486 -8.46 -1.50 10.64
CA LEU A 486 -9.04 -2.66 11.31
C LEU A 486 -8.14 -3.21 12.42
N GLU A 487 -6.83 -2.96 12.36
CA GLU A 487 -5.87 -3.37 13.40
C GLU A 487 -5.72 -2.34 14.52
N SER A 488 -6.23 -1.12 14.32
CA SER A 488 -6.23 -0.06 15.33
C SER A 488 -7.39 -0.23 16.31
N LYS A 489 -7.11 -0.31 17.60
CA LYS A 489 -8.15 -0.42 18.64
C LYS A 489 -9.07 0.80 18.69
N ALA A 490 -8.53 1.97 18.40
CA ALA A 490 -9.27 3.23 18.46
C ALA A 490 -10.06 3.50 17.18
N LEU A 491 -9.53 3.12 16.01
CA LEU A 491 -10.10 3.46 14.70
C LEU A 491 -10.91 2.31 14.07
N ALA A 492 -10.68 1.06 14.49
CA ALA A 492 -11.45 -0.08 13.99
C ALA A 492 -12.97 0.12 14.09
N PRO A 493 -13.53 0.71 15.18
CA PRO A 493 -14.97 0.95 15.25
C PRO A 493 -15.54 1.84 14.14
N LEU A 494 -14.71 2.68 13.49
CA LEU A 494 -15.10 3.55 12.38
C LEU A 494 -15.24 2.80 11.04
N VAL A 495 -14.64 1.61 10.93
CA VAL A 495 -14.58 0.83 9.67
C VAL A 495 -15.12 -0.60 9.80
N SER A 496 -15.46 -1.05 11.03
CA SER A 496 -15.80 -2.45 11.34
C SER A 496 -17.24 -2.85 11.02
N GLU A 497 -18.02 -2.04 10.30
CA GLU A 497 -19.41 -2.35 10.01
C GLU A 497 -19.60 -3.13 8.70
N GLY A 498 -20.23 -4.31 8.81
CA GLY A 498 -20.89 -5.05 7.73
C GLY A 498 -20.03 -5.33 6.51
N ASN A 499 -20.61 -5.07 5.35
CA ASN A 499 -19.98 -5.33 4.03
C ASN A 499 -18.67 -4.59 3.76
N ALA A 500 -18.32 -3.56 4.55
CA ALA A 500 -17.05 -2.85 4.39
C ALA A 500 -15.88 -3.73 4.83
N VAL A 501 -16.04 -4.47 5.95
CA VAL A 501 -15.00 -5.40 6.42
C VAL A 501 -14.80 -6.53 5.41
N LEU A 502 -15.87 -7.07 4.84
CA LEU A 502 -15.79 -8.12 3.82
C LEU A 502 -15.05 -7.62 2.55
N ARG A 503 -15.34 -6.37 2.11
CA ARG A 503 -14.61 -5.79 0.97
C ARG A 503 -13.13 -5.61 1.26
N MET A 504 -12.77 -5.13 2.47
CA MET A 504 -11.37 -5.00 2.89
C MET A 504 -10.70 -6.37 2.99
N PHE A 505 -11.37 -7.35 3.57
CA PHE A 505 -10.90 -8.73 3.65
C PHE A 505 -10.55 -9.28 2.25
N ARG A 506 -11.49 -9.21 1.31
CA ARG A 506 -11.28 -9.69 -0.06
C ARG A 506 -10.18 -8.93 -0.79
N TYR A 507 -10.10 -7.62 -0.60
CA TYR A 507 -9.00 -6.81 -1.13
C TYR A 507 -7.64 -7.30 -0.60
N LEU A 508 -7.53 -7.55 0.70
CA LEU A 508 -6.29 -8.04 1.32
C LEU A 508 -5.92 -9.45 0.83
N VAL A 509 -6.91 -10.33 0.62
CA VAL A 509 -6.70 -11.65 0.01
C VAL A 509 -6.18 -11.53 -1.42
N GLU A 510 -6.81 -10.67 -2.24
CA GLU A 510 -6.40 -10.42 -3.63
C GLU A 510 -4.95 -9.90 -3.72
N LYS A 511 -4.56 -9.02 -2.80
CA LYS A 511 -3.20 -8.44 -2.75
C LYS A 511 -2.20 -9.26 -1.92
N GLU A 512 -2.58 -10.47 -1.50
CA GLU A 512 -1.72 -11.46 -0.81
C GLU A 512 -1.26 -11.04 0.60
N TYR A 513 -1.98 -10.13 1.26
CA TYR A 513 -1.76 -9.76 2.66
C TYR A 513 -2.50 -10.72 3.60
N TYR A 514 -2.11 -11.99 3.58
CA TYR A 514 -2.87 -13.10 4.18
C TYR A 514 -3.08 -12.98 5.68
N SER A 515 -2.09 -12.52 6.44
CA SER A 515 -2.20 -12.32 7.89
C SER A 515 -3.22 -11.24 8.25
N GLU A 516 -3.13 -10.08 7.58
CA GLU A 516 -4.08 -8.99 7.79
C GLU A 516 -5.48 -9.36 7.29
N ALA A 517 -5.57 -10.10 6.17
CA ALA A 517 -6.83 -10.63 5.66
C ALA A 517 -7.49 -11.55 6.69
N TYR A 518 -6.75 -12.49 7.27
CA TYR A 518 -7.27 -13.38 8.31
C TYR A 518 -7.81 -12.59 9.51
N ASN A 519 -7.09 -11.57 9.99
CA ASN A 519 -7.56 -10.72 11.08
C ASN A 519 -8.85 -9.99 10.73
N ALA A 520 -8.94 -9.41 9.52
CA ALA A 520 -10.16 -8.76 9.02
C ALA A 520 -11.33 -9.77 8.91
N GLY A 521 -11.05 -10.97 8.37
CA GLY A 521 -12.04 -12.05 8.27
C GLY A 521 -12.57 -12.49 9.64
N LYS A 522 -11.71 -12.56 10.66
CA LYS A 522 -12.13 -12.86 12.04
C LYS A 522 -13.07 -11.81 12.64
N LEU A 523 -12.90 -10.55 12.25
CA LEU A 523 -13.85 -9.50 12.66
C LEU A 523 -15.20 -9.67 11.96
N PHE A 524 -15.19 -9.98 10.67
CA PHE A 524 -16.42 -10.24 9.90
C PHE A 524 -17.18 -11.48 10.39
N GLU A 525 -16.47 -12.58 10.69
CA GLU A 525 -17.07 -13.84 11.17
C GLU A 525 -17.93 -13.66 12.44
N LYS A 526 -17.64 -12.62 13.27
CA LYS A 526 -18.37 -12.38 14.52
C LYS A 526 -19.78 -11.84 14.31
N GLY A 527 -20.10 -11.22 13.20
CA GLY A 527 -21.37 -10.55 12.99
C GLY A 527 -21.90 -10.55 11.56
N GLY A 528 -21.15 -11.12 10.60
CA GLY A 528 -21.53 -11.21 9.18
C GLY A 528 -22.13 -12.54 8.81
N GLU A 529 -22.87 -12.56 7.71
CA GLU A 529 -23.32 -13.81 7.08
C GLU A 529 -22.16 -14.38 6.25
N CYS A 530 -21.62 -15.52 6.71
CA CYS A 530 -20.49 -16.18 6.09
C CYS A 530 -20.95 -17.24 5.08
N ASP A 531 -20.60 -17.04 3.82
CA ASP A 531 -20.82 -17.99 2.74
C ASP A 531 -19.65 -18.98 2.58
N ALA A 532 -19.81 -19.98 1.71
CA ALA A 532 -18.76 -20.94 1.43
C ALA A 532 -17.49 -20.27 0.89
N GLN A 533 -17.64 -19.26 0.04
CA GLN A 533 -16.51 -18.50 -0.52
C GLN A 533 -15.70 -17.82 0.59
N PHE A 534 -16.36 -17.19 1.55
CA PHE A 534 -15.68 -16.58 2.69
C PHE A 534 -14.83 -17.60 3.47
N PHE A 535 -15.40 -18.78 3.77
CA PHE A 535 -14.65 -19.82 4.47
C PHE A 535 -13.49 -20.39 3.64
N GLN A 536 -13.65 -20.49 2.32
CA GLN A 536 -12.58 -20.87 1.40
C GLN A 536 -11.44 -19.85 1.43
N GLU A 537 -11.78 -18.54 1.33
CA GLU A 537 -10.83 -17.44 1.39
C GLU A 537 -10.08 -17.41 2.73
N MET A 538 -10.76 -17.66 3.86
CA MET A 538 -10.15 -17.77 5.18
C MET A 538 -9.18 -18.97 5.28
N GLY A 539 -9.59 -20.13 4.80
CA GLY A 539 -8.74 -21.32 4.73
C GLY A 539 -7.51 -21.08 3.86
N TYR A 540 -7.68 -20.40 2.73
CA TYR A 540 -6.58 -20.06 1.82
C TYR A 540 -5.53 -19.15 2.47
N CYS A 541 -5.95 -18.11 3.19
CA CYS A 541 -5.04 -17.25 3.95
C CYS A 541 -4.18 -18.06 4.93
N LEU A 542 -4.82 -18.94 5.70
CA LEU A 542 -4.14 -19.77 6.68
C LEU A 542 -3.19 -20.80 6.02
N GLN A 543 -3.59 -21.37 4.89
CA GLN A 543 -2.75 -22.28 4.12
C GLN A 543 -1.47 -21.59 3.62
N LYS A 544 -1.58 -20.36 3.10
CA LYS A 544 -0.43 -19.56 2.67
C LYS A 544 0.48 -19.19 3.83
N GLU A 545 -0.06 -19.03 5.04
CA GLU A 545 0.69 -18.85 6.28
C GLU A 545 1.22 -20.15 6.90
N ARG A 546 1.05 -21.30 6.23
CA ARG A 546 1.45 -22.63 6.67
C ARG A 546 0.75 -23.10 7.96
N ARG A 547 -0.38 -22.52 8.30
CA ARG A 547 -1.25 -22.92 9.43
C ARG A 547 -2.27 -23.97 8.97
N TYR A 548 -1.76 -25.12 8.53
CA TYR A 548 -2.55 -26.11 7.79
C TYR A 548 -3.73 -26.69 8.57
N THR A 549 -3.58 -26.94 9.87
CA THR A 549 -4.66 -27.47 10.72
C THR A 549 -5.85 -26.52 10.74
N GLU A 550 -5.60 -25.25 10.99
CA GLU A 550 -6.66 -24.24 11.03
C GLU A 550 -7.25 -24.00 9.63
N ALA A 551 -6.42 -24.10 8.58
CA ALA A 551 -6.90 -24.02 7.19
C ALA A 551 -7.91 -25.13 6.89
N ILE A 552 -7.62 -26.37 7.30
CA ILE A 552 -8.52 -27.51 7.14
C ILE A 552 -9.85 -27.26 7.85
N ASP A 553 -9.83 -26.70 9.08
CA ASP A 553 -11.06 -26.38 9.80
C ASP A 553 -11.94 -25.39 9.02
N TYR A 554 -11.34 -24.37 8.40
CA TYR A 554 -12.10 -23.42 7.58
C TYR A 554 -12.58 -24.01 6.26
N TYR A 555 -11.77 -24.82 5.59
CA TYR A 555 -12.20 -25.52 4.39
C TYR A 555 -13.33 -26.54 4.69
N THR A 556 -13.29 -27.18 5.85
CA THR A 556 -14.38 -28.07 6.29
C THR A 556 -15.67 -27.27 6.53
N LYS A 557 -15.60 -26.07 7.12
CA LYS A 557 -16.76 -25.18 7.21
C LYS A 557 -17.31 -24.82 5.83
N ALA A 558 -16.41 -24.52 4.87
CA ALA A 558 -16.79 -24.23 3.49
C ALA A 558 -17.52 -25.42 2.85
N ASP A 559 -17.02 -26.64 3.05
CA ASP A 559 -17.61 -27.87 2.52
C ASP A 559 -18.97 -28.19 3.16
N ILE A 560 -19.17 -27.88 4.44
CA ILE A 560 -20.49 -28.00 5.10
C ILE A 560 -21.50 -27.03 4.48
N VAL A 561 -21.11 -25.81 4.13
CA VAL A 561 -22.01 -24.80 3.53
C VAL A 561 -22.30 -25.12 2.06
N LYS A 562 -21.29 -25.54 1.29
CA LYS A 562 -21.38 -25.91 -0.12
C LYS A 562 -20.59 -27.21 -0.33
N PRO A 563 -21.24 -28.40 -0.18
CA PRO A 563 -20.56 -29.65 -0.31
C PRO A 563 -19.97 -29.93 -1.70
N ASP A 564 -19.01 -30.83 -1.74
CA ASP A 564 -18.44 -31.40 -2.97
C ASP A 564 -17.87 -30.35 -3.95
N THR A 565 -17.31 -29.28 -3.43
CA THR A 565 -16.59 -28.31 -4.26
C THR A 565 -15.19 -28.84 -4.55
N LEU A 566 -14.87 -29.12 -5.83
CA LEU A 566 -13.58 -29.64 -6.28
C LEU A 566 -12.40 -28.87 -5.69
N TRP A 567 -12.48 -27.54 -5.72
CA TRP A 567 -11.42 -26.67 -5.22
C TRP A 567 -11.20 -26.87 -3.71
N THR A 568 -12.27 -26.95 -2.91
CA THR A 568 -12.19 -27.15 -1.45
C THR A 568 -11.57 -28.48 -1.09
N LEU A 569 -12.06 -29.59 -1.70
CA LEU A 569 -11.54 -30.93 -1.46
C LEU A 569 -10.07 -31.04 -1.81
N ARG A 570 -9.64 -30.44 -2.94
CA ARG A 570 -8.25 -30.41 -3.36
C ARG A 570 -7.36 -29.67 -2.34
N HIS A 571 -7.81 -28.52 -1.82
CA HIS A 571 -7.06 -27.75 -0.83
C HIS A 571 -7.00 -28.43 0.55
N ILE A 572 -8.04 -29.11 0.97
CA ILE A 572 -8.00 -29.96 2.19
C ILE A 572 -6.94 -31.07 2.00
N ALA A 573 -6.99 -31.77 0.88
CA ALA A 573 -6.03 -32.81 0.56
C ALA A 573 -4.59 -32.29 0.54
N GLN A 574 -4.38 -31.12 -0.08
CA GLN A 574 -3.07 -30.48 -0.13
C GLN A 574 -2.56 -30.09 1.27
N CYS A 575 -3.43 -29.58 2.15
CA CYS A 575 -3.05 -29.27 3.53
C CYS A 575 -2.64 -30.53 4.28
N TYR A 576 -3.39 -31.63 4.17
CA TYR A 576 -3.01 -32.91 4.78
C TYR A 576 -1.69 -33.44 4.23
N ARG A 577 -1.48 -33.34 2.91
CA ARG A 577 -0.21 -33.72 2.27
C ARG A 577 0.97 -32.93 2.82
N LEU A 578 0.81 -31.60 3.00
CA LEU A 578 1.85 -30.72 3.55
C LEU A 578 2.12 -30.98 5.04
N GLN A 579 1.17 -31.58 5.76
CA GLN A 579 1.35 -32.07 7.14
C GLN A 579 1.99 -33.47 7.19
N GLY A 580 2.16 -34.14 6.06
CA GLY A 580 2.65 -35.53 5.99
C GLY A 580 1.57 -36.59 6.27
N GLU A 581 0.29 -36.19 6.36
CA GLU A 581 -0.83 -37.08 6.59
C GLU A 581 -1.40 -37.63 5.27
N PHE A 582 -0.59 -38.43 4.57
CA PHE A 582 -0.87 -38.87 3.19
C PHE A 582 -2.14 -39.71 3.05
N ASP A 583 -2.49 -40.55 4.04
CA ASP A 583 -3.71 -41.34 4.00
C ASP A 583 -4.95 -40.45 3.94
N LYS A 584 -5.01 -39.42 4.76
CA LYS A 584 -6.11 -38.45 4.75
C LYS A 584 -6.11 -37.64 3.46
N ALA A 585 -4.92 -37.19 3.00
CA ALA A 585 -4.79 -36.47 1.75
C ALA A 585 -5.38 -37.28 0.58
N LEU A 586 -5.03 -38.56 0.48
CA LEU A 586 -5.55 -39.46 -0.58
C LEU A 586 -7.05 -39.62 -0.53
N ALA A 587 -7.66 -39.75 0.65
CA ALA A 587 -9.10 -39.83 0.77
C ALA A 587 -9.81 -38.62 0.12
N TYR A 588 -9.34 -37.42 0.42
CA TYR A 588 -9.89 -36.20 -0.17
C TYR A 588 -9.53 -36.03 -1.66
N TYR A 589 -8.34 -36.47 -2.09
CA TYR A 589 -7.99 -36.46 -3.52
C TYR A 589 -8.88 -37.43 -4.31
N GLN A 590 -9.22 -38.60 -3.77
CA GLN A 590 -10.14 -39.55 -4.40
C GLN A 590 -11.54 -38.97 -4.56
N MET A 591 -12.08 -38.29 -3.51
CA MET A 591 -13.35 -37.56 -3.62
C MET A 591 -13.30 -36.49 -4.71
N ALA A 592 -12.20 -35.79 -4.80
CA ALA A 592 -11.99 -34.75 -5.84
C ALA A 592 -11.86 -35.39 -7.25
N GLU A 593 -11.21 -36.55 -7.40
CA GLU A 593 -11.12 -37.31 -8.66
C GLU A 593 -12.47 -37.80 -9.16
N GLU A 594 -13.40 -38.17 -8.26
CA GLU A 594 -14.76 -38.54 -8.64
C GLU A 594 -15.51 -37.38 -9.29
N LEU A 595 -15.26 -36.14 -8.84
CA LEU A 595 -15.87 -34.94 -9.40
C LEU A 595 -15.22 -34.52 -10.71
N ALA A 596 -13.91 -34.72 -10.85
CA ALA A 596 -13.14 -34.25 -12.02
C ALA A 596 -12.07 -35.29 -12.43
N PRO A 597 -12.49 -36.41 -13.04
CA PRO A 597 -11.60 -37.56 -13.31
C PRO A 597 -10.53 -37.29 -14.37
N GLU A 598 -10.63 -36.21 -15.13
CA GLU A 598 -9.67 -35.81 -16.17
C GLU A 598 -8.86 -34.55 -15.82
N ASN A 599 -8.97 -34.06 -14.57
CA ASN A 599 -8.19 -32.91 -14.14
C ASN A 599 -6.71 -33.30 -13.99
N ILE A 600 -5.88 -32.75 -14.88
CA ILE A 600 -4.45 -33.07 -14.98
C ILE A 600 -3.70 -32.73 -13.69
N SER A 601 -3.95 -31.55 -13.12
CA SER A 601 -3.29 -31.09 -11.90
C SER A 601 -3.63 -32.00 -10.71
N LEU A 602 -4.89 -32.39 -10.59
CA LEU A 602 -5.35 -33.33 -9.55
C LEU A 602 -4.71 -34.71 -9.70
N LEU A 603 -4.72 -35.26 -10.91
CA LEU A 603 -4.10 -36.57 -11.20
C LEU A 603 -2.60 -36.56 -10.86
N LEU A 604 -1.89 -35.47 -11.14
CA LEU A 604 -0.47 -35.33 -10.77
C LEU A 604 -0.30 -35.30 -9.24
N GLN A 605 -1.08 -34.51 -8.52
CA GLN A 605 -1.00 -34.39 -7.06
C GLN A 605 -1.35 -35.71 -6.36
N THR A 606 -2.36 -36.40 -6.85
CA THR A 606 -2.74 -37.71 -6.34
C THR A 606 -1.66 -38.78 -6.63
N GLY A 607 -1.12 -38.78 -7.86
CA GLY A 607 -0.03 -39.66 -8.24
C GLY A 607 1.22 -39.46 -7.40
N GLU A 608 1.61 -38.19 -7.16
CA GLU A 608 2.73 -37.85 -6.28
C GLU A 608 2.50 -38.33 -4.83
N SER A 609 1.27 -38.19 -4.33
CA SER A 609 0.92 -38.67 -2.99
C SER A 609 1.04 -40.19 -2.88
N TYR A 610 0.55 -40.93 -3.89
CA TYR A 610 0.74 -42.38 -3.96
C TYR A 610 2.21 -42.79 -4.04
N ALA A 611 3.01 -42.08 -4.87
CA ALA A 611 4.44 -42.34 -4.99
C ALA A 611 5.18 -42.14 -3.67
N THR A 612 4.83 -41.11 -2.92
CA THR A 612 5.41 -40.80 -1.58
C THR A 612 5.05 -41.95 -0.59
N MET A 613 3.89 -42.50 -0.68
CA MET A 613 3.47 -43.68 0.10
C MET A 613 4.03 -45.01 -0.43
N LYS A 614 4.91 -44.95 -1.43
CA LYS A 614 5.49 -46.15 -2.09
C LYS A 614 4.45 -47.05 -2.78
N GLN A 615 3.25 -46.53 -3.08
CA GLN A 615 2.19 -47.18 -3.84
C GLN A 615 2.34 -46.89 -5.33
N TYR A 616 3.37 -47.46 -5.94
CA TYR A 616 3.81 -47.06 -7.28
C TYR A 616 2.86 -47.50 -8.40
N GLU A 617 2.10 -48.56 -8.26
CA GLU A 617 1.15 -49.00 -9.30
C GLU A 617 -0.01 -48.01 -9.42
N GLU A 618 -0.52 -47.51 -8.29
CA GLU A 618 -1.54 -46.47 -8.23
C GLU A 618 -1.02 -45.15 -8.76
N ALA A 619 0.25 -44.81 -8.45
CA ALA A 619 0.92 -43.62 -8.96
C ALA A 619 1.05 -43.70 -10.50
N PHE A 620 1.53 -44.82 -11.04
CA PHE A 620 1.64 -45.05 -12.49
C PHE A 620 0.29 -44.89 -13.19
N ALA A 621 -0.80 -45.41 -12.63
CA ALA A 621 -2.12 -45.29 -13.24
C ALA A 621 -2.52 -43.83 -13.45
N ARG A 622 -2.18 -42.96 -12.50
CA ARG A 622 -2.47 -41.50 -12.60
C ARG A 622 -1.53 -40.82 -13.57
N PHE A 623 -0.24 -41.08 -13.47
CA PHE A 623 0.75 -40.42 -14.35
C PHE A 623 0.58 -40.83 -15.82
N TYR A 624 0.32 -42.10 -16.13
CA TYR A 624 0.03 -42.53 -17.50
C TYR A 624 -1.28 -41.93 -18.01
N LYS A 625 -2.30 -41.76 -17.15
CA LYS A 625 -3.51 -41.07 -17.53
C LYS A 625 -3.23 -39.60 -17.88
N VAL A 626 -2.35 -38.94 -17.14
CA VAL A 626 -1.90 -37.58 -17.49
C VAL A 626 -1.14 -37.59 -18.83
N GLU A 627 -0.21 -38.52 -19.04
CA GLU A 627 0.54 -38.61 -20.30
C GLU A 627 -0.41 -38.85 -21.50
N PHE A 628 -1.48 -39.60 -21.29
CA PHE A 628 -2.52 -39.83 -22.31
C PHE A 628 -3.36 -38.57 -22.58
N LEU A 629 -3.78 -37.84 -21.53
CA LEU A 629 -4.62 -36.66 -21.65
C LEU A 629 -3.82 -35.44 -22.19
N LYS A 630 -2.56 -35.30 -21.77
CA LYS A 630 -1.64 -34.23 -22.21
C LYS A 630 -0.32 -34.84 -22.65
N PRO A 631 -0.22 -35.29 -23.93
CA PRO A 631 1.04 -35.80 -24.46
C PRO A 631 2.14 -34.73 -24.36
N GLY A 632 3.29 -35.11 -23.78
CA GLY A 632 4.43 -34.19 -23.60
C GLY A 632 4.42 -33.42 -22.26
N SER A 633 3.55 -33.76 -21.31
CA SER A 633 3.63 -33.21 -19.97
C SER A 633 4.94 -33.57 -19.28
N LEU A 634 5.84 -32.57 -19.12
CA LEU A 634 7.16 -32.76 -18.51
C LEU A 634 7.04 -33.28 -17.08
N ARG A 635 6.08 -32.79 -16.32
CA ARG A 635 5.86 -33.19 -14.93
C ARG A 635 5.45 -34.66 -14.83
N ALA A 636 4.54 -35.13 -15.71
CA ALA A 636 4.16 -36.54 -15.75
C ALA A 636 5.34 -37.41 -16.21
N THR A 637 6.06 -37.00 -17.26
CA THR A 637 7.23 -37.72 -17.79
C THR A 637 8.31 -37.89 -16.70
N ARG A 638 8.63 -36.82 -15.93
CA ARG A 638 9.58 -36.87 -14.80
C ARG A 638 9.12 -37.79 -13.69
N ALA A 639 7.84 -37.69 -13.31
CA ALA A 639 7.24 -38.52 -12.27
C ALA A 639 7.26 -40.02 -12.65
N ILE A 640 6.92 -40.35 -13.89
CA ILE A 640 7.00 -41.73 -14.42
C ILE A 640 8.45 -42.21 -14.40
N ALA A 641 9.40 -41.41 -14.92
CA ALA A 641 10.80 -41.76 -14.97
C ALA A 641 11.37 -42.06 -13.57
N TRP A 642 11.05 -41.23 -12.59
CA TRP A 642 11.46 -41.42 -11.20
C TRP A 642 10.85 -42.65 -10.56
N CYS A 643 9.54 -42.87 -10.71
CA CYS A 643 8.89 -44.06 -10.20
C CYS A 643 9.44 -45.36 -10.86
N LEU A 644 9.76 -45.33 -12.16
CA LEU A 644 10.40 -46.46 -12.86
C LEU A 644 11.80 -46.75 -12.30
N PHE A 645 12.57 -45.72 -12.02
CA PHE A 645 13.89 -45.83 -11.38
C PHE A 645 13.79 -46.49 -10.00
N ILE A 646 12.89 -45.97 -9.12
CA ILE A 646 12.73 -46.49 -7.77
C ILE A 646 12.25 -47.95 -7.78
N THR A 647 11.39 -48.33 -8.74
CA THR A 647 10.85 -49.70 -8.86
C THR A 647 11.77 -50.65 -9.61
N GLY A 648 12.95 -50.26 -10.05
CA GLY A 648 13.94 -51.10 -10.72
C GLY A 648 13.65 -51.39 -12.18
N LYS A 649 12.77 -50.62 -12.82
CA LYS A 649 12.47 -50.73 -14.25
C LYS A 649 13.44 -49.86 -15.08
N ASP A 650 14.74 -50.12 -14.92
CA ASP A 650 15.82 -49.21 -15.34
C ASP A 650 15.87 -48.94 -16.85
N GLU A 651 15.58 -49.90 -17.69
CA GLU A 651 15.55 -49.73 -19.15
C GLU A 651 14.45 -48.75 -19.58
N GLN A 652 13.31 -48.80 -18.90
CA GLN A 652 12.21 -47.89 -19.15
C GLN A 652 12.53 -46.50 -18.59
N ALA A 653 13.08 -46.43 -17.38
CA ALA A 653 13.52 -45.17 -16.78
C ALA A 653 14.53 -44.46 -17.68
N ARG A 654 15.53 -45.18 -18.21
CA ARG A 654 16.52 -44.69 -19.18
C ARG A 654 15.85 -44.07 -20.42
N ALA A 655 14.85 -44.74 -20.99
CA ALA A 655 14.12 -44.25 -22.15
C ALA A 655 13.42 -42.93 -21.89
N TYR A 656 12.77 -42.82 -20.71
CA TYR A 656 12.10 -41.57 -20.30
C TYR A 656 13.10 -40.43 -20.06
N TYR A 657 14.22 -40.67 -19.36
CA TYR A 657 15.24 -39.64 -19.15
C TYR A 657 15.97 -39.24 -20.45
N GLN A 658 16.17 -40.15 -21.38
CA GLN A 658 16.68 -39.81 -22.70
C GLN A 658 15.74 -38.90 -23.47
N ARG A 659 14.43 -39.10 -23.36
CA ARG A 659 13.42 -38.24 -23.97
C ARG A 659 13.44 -36.83 -23.32
N LEU A 660 13.59 -36.73 -22.01
CA LEU A 660 13.72 -35.45 -21.28
C LEU A 660 14.99 -34.71 -21.70
N ASN A 661 16.11 -35.42 -21.79
CA ASN A 661 17.40 -34.82 -22.15
C ASN A 661 17.53 -34.42 -23.65
N GLN A 662 16.62 -34.87 -24.52
CA GLN A 662 16.52 -34.45 -25.92
C GLN A 662 15.67 -33.18 -26.10
N MET A 663 15.05 -32.67 -25.05
CA MET A 663 14.29 -31.40 -25.09
C MET A 663 15.21 -30.20 -25.33
N PRO A 664 14.68 -29.10 -25.88
CA PRO A 664 15.48 -27.89 -26.16
C PRO A 664 16.16 -27.27 -24.91
N SER A 665 15.62 -27.51 -23.72
CA SER A 665 16.14 -26.99 -22.44
C SER A 665 15.96 -28.03 -21.35
N PRO A 666 16.84 -29.09 -21.30
CA PRO A 666 16.80 -30.08 -20.23
C PRO A 666 17.17 -29.46 -18.88
N SER A 667 16.52 -29.88 -17.80
CA SER A 667 16.87 -29.38 -16.47
C SER A 667 18.13 -30.11 -15.94
N TYR A 668 18.80 -29.48 -14.97
CA TYR A 668 19.94 -30.13 -14.31
C TYR A 668 19.51 -31.35 -13.50
N GLU A 669 18.30 -31.32 -12.90
CA GLU A 669 17.73 -32.45 -12.17
C GLU A 669 17.46 -33.64 -13.09
N ASP A 670 16.99 -33.41 -14.34
CA ASP A 670 16.78 -34.50 -15.31
C ASP A 670 18.09 -35.21 -15.61
N ASN A 671 19.20 -34.48 -15.71
CA ASN A 671 20.52 -35.05 -15.90
C ASN A 671 21.03 -35.78 -14.64
N ILE A 672 20.81 -35.25 -13.43
CA ILE A 672 21.15 -35.93 -12.18
C ILE A 672 20.43 -37.30 -12.13
N ASN A 673 19.12 -37.28 -12.36
CA ASN A 673 18.32 -38.52 -12.31
C ASN A 673 18.70 -39.53 -13.40
N ALA A 674 19.04 -39.06 -14.61
CA ALA A 674 19.62 -39.93 -15.66
C ALA A 674 20.96 -40.53 -15.19
N GLY A 675 21.80 -39.76 -14.53
CA GLY A 675 23.03 -40.21 -13.92
C GLY A 675 22.80 -41.29 -12.84
N HIS A 676 21.75 -41.16 -12.01
CA HIS A 676 21.35 -42.16 -11.02
C HIS A 676 21.01 -43.50 -11.66
N VAL A 677 20.23 -43.49 -12.76
CA VAL A 677 19.90 -44.69 -13.51
C VAL A 677 21.15 -45.40 -14.05
N GLU A 678 22.08 -44.65 -14.64
CA GLU A 678 23.32 -45.23 -15.14
C GLU A 678 24.26 -45.74 -14.02
N TRP A 679 24.29 -45.02 -12.89
CA TRP A 679 25.08 -45.41 -11.72
C TRP A 679 24.64 -46.75 -11.12
N VAL A 680 23.36 -46.91 -10.87
CA VAL A 680 22.76 -48.17 -10.34
C VAL A 680 23.00 -49.34 -11.32
N ASN A 681 23.07 -49.06 -12.62
CA ASN A 681 23.36 -50.08 -13.61
C ASN A 681 24.86 -50.28 -13.86
N HIS A 682 25.74 -49.81 -12.98
CA HIS A 682 27.17 -49.90 -13.02
C HIS A 682 27.84 -49.24 -14.26
N ASN A 683 27.14 -48.32 -14.93
CA ASN A 683 27.68 -47.56 -16.06
C ASN A 683 28.30 -46.24 -15.56
N ASN A 684 29.32 -46.35 -14.69
CA ASN A 684 29.89 -45.24 -13.94
C ASN A 684 30.37 -44.09 -14.86
N ALA A 685 30.95 -44.41 -16.00
CA ALA A 685 31.41 -43.40 -16.96
C ALA A 685 30.29 -42.51 -17.49
N LYS A 686 29.17 -43.12 -17.85
CA LYS A 686 27.98 -42.39 -18.30
C LYS A 686 27.31 -41.61 -17.17
N ALA A 687 27.27 -42.16 -15.95
CA ALA A 687 26.73 -41.50 -14.81
C ALA A 687 27.49 -40.18 -14.53
N ILE A 688 28.83 -40.24 -14.57
CA ILE A 688 29.69 -39.06 -14.40
C ILE A 688 29.43 -38.05 -15.52
N GLU A 689 29.31 -38.50 -16.78
CA GLU A 689 29.01 -37.61 -17.92
C GLU A 689 27.67 -36.83 -17.69
N PHE A 690 26.64 -37.49 -17.16
CA PHE A 690 25.37 -36.83 -16.83
C PHE A 690 25.51 -35.86 -15.67
N TYR A 691 26.26 -36.17 -14.64
CA TYR A 691 26.51 -35.27 -13.50
C TYR A 691 27.30 -34.05 -13.91
N GLU A 692 28.31 -34.20 -14.81
CA GLU A 692 29.05 -33.07 -15.36
C GLU A 692 28.15 -32.16 -16.23
N LYS A 693 27.25 -32.73 -17.05
CA LYS A 693 26.25 -31.95 -17.77
C LYS A 693 25.31 -31.20 -16.83
N ALA A 694 24.87 -31.85 -15.75
CA ALA A 694 24.08 -31.19 -14.72
C ALA A 694 24.79 -29.99 -14.09
N LYS A 695 26.11 -30.15 -13.82
CA LYS A 695 26.97 -29.09 -13.30
C LYS A 695 27.13 -27.94 -14.29
N GLU A 696 27.30 -28.22 -15.59
CA GLU A 696 27.36 -27.20 -16.64
C GLU A 696 26.04 -26.39 -16.73
N ILE A 697 24.87 -27.07 -16.63
CA ILE A 697 23.55 -26.41 -16.68
C ILE A 697 23.28 -25.59 -15.42
N CYS A 698 23.59 -26.15 -14.23
CA CYS A 698 23.34 -25.51 -12.95
C CYS A 698 24.35 -24.40 -12.63
N GLY A 699 25.58 -24.48 -13.16
CA GLY A 699 26.69 -23.57 -12.86
C GLY A 699 27.27 -23.70 -11.44
N SER A 700 26.93 -24.76 -10.66
CA SER A 700 27.44 -25.03 -9.31
C SER A 700 27.58 -26.53 -9.06
N ALA A 701 28.80 -26.95 -8.73
CA ALA A 701 29.11 -28.31 -8.33
C ALA A 701 28.45 -28.66 -6.98
N GLU A 702 28.47 -27.72 -6.04
CA GLU A 702 27.92 -27.90 -4.70
C GLU A 702 26.42 -28.23 -4.75
N LYS A 703 25.65 -27.50 -5.56
CA LYS A 703 24.19 -27.76 -5.72
C LYS A 703 23.92 -29.15 -6.29
N VAL A 704 24.71 -29.57 -7.29
CA VAL A 704 24.55 -30.92 -7.87
C VAL A 704 24.87 -31.97 -6.81
N ALA A 705 25.96 -31.80 -6.06
CA ALA A 705 26.33 -32.71 -4.98
C ALA A 705 25.27 -32.75 -3.87
N GLU A 706 24.72 -31.61 -3.46
CA GLU A 706 23.64 -31.53 -2.48
C GLU A 706 22.39 -32.27 -2.95
N GLN A 707 22.00 -32.13 -4.23
CA GLN A 707 20.84 -32.86 -4.78
C GLN A 707 21.08 -34.37 -4.79
N ILE A 708 22.26 -34.84 -5.18
CA ILE A 708 22.60 -36.27 -5.15
C ILE A 708 22.55 -36.81 -3.70
N MET A 709 23.02 -36.05 -2.73
CA MET A 709 22.95 -36.43 -1.32
C MET A 709 21.51 -36.39 -0.81
N HIS A 710 20.67 -35.52 -1.30
CA HIS A 710 19.25 -35.50 -1.00
C HIS A 710 18.55 -36.79 -1.48
N ASP A 711 18.96 -37.33 -2.63
CA ASP A 711 18.41 -38.55 -3.24
C ASP A 711 19.09 -39.83 -2.71
N SER A 712 19.91 -39.72 -1.65
CA SER A 712 20.71 -40.83 -1.06
C SER A 712 19.86 -42.03 -0.65
N GLU A 713 18.69 -41.80 -0.01
CA GLU A 713 17.78 -42.89 0.39
C GLU A 713 17.35 -43.73 -0.81
N ALA A 714 16.99 -43.07 -1.89
CA ALA A 714 16.59 -43.70 -3.16
C ALA A 714 17.73 -44.53 -3.75
N LEU A 715 18.94 -43.96 -3.82
CA LEU A 715 20.13 -44.63 -4.33
C LEU A 715 20.54 -45.83 -3.46
N MET A 716 20.51 -45.70 -2.15
CA MET A 716 20.79 -46.79 -1.23
C MET A 716 19.78 -47.92 -1.34
N SER A 717 18.49 -47.63 -1.52
CA SER A 717 17.44 -48.61 -1.76
C SER A 717 17.67 -49.44 -3.04
N ARG A 718 18.42 -48.87 -3.98
CA ARG A 718 18.80 -49.46 -5.25
C ARG A 718 20.19 -50.08 -5.25
N GLY A 719 20.85 -50.22 -4.07
CA GLY A 719 22.08 -50.97 -3.90
C GLY A 719 23.38 -50.10 -3.89
N VAL A 720 23.29 -48.80 -3.98
CA VAL A 720 24.45 -47.91 -3.85
C VAL A 720 24.83 -47.82 -2.36
N SER A 721 26.13 -48.04 -2.05
CA SER A 721 26.59 -47.94 -0.67
C SER A 721 26.83 -46.49 -0.22
N GLU A 722 26.72 -46.22 1.07
CA GLU A 722 27.02 -44.89 1.64
C GLU A 722 28.43 -44.39 1.26
N LYS A 723 29.40 -45.30 1.18
CA LYS A 723 30.79 -44.98 0.78
C LYS A 723 30.84 -44.52 -0.70
N GLU A 724 30.12 -45.17 -1.57
CA GLU A 724 30.03 -44.77 -2.97
C GLU A 724 29.37 -43.40 -3.12
N LEU A 725 28.31 -43.10 -2.34
CA LEU A 725 27.70 -41.76 -2.31
C LEU A 725 28.68 -40.65 -1.93
N LEU A 726 29.49 -40.87 -0.93
CA LEU A 726 30.54 -39.94 -0.54
C LEU A 726 31.58 -39.75 -1.64
N LEU A 727 31.99 -40.85 -2.31
CA LEU A 727 32.94 -40.79 -3.41
C LEU A 727 32.36 -40.03 -4.64
N ILE A 728 31.06 -40.23 -4.95
CA ILE A 728 30.36 -39.47 -6.01
C ILE A 728 30.40 -37.96 -5.67
N ARG A 729 30.03 -37.60 -4.43
CA ARG A 729 30.04 -36.23 -3.98
C ARG A 729 31.42 -35.59 -4.17
N ASP A 730 32.46 -36.25 -3.68
CA ASP A 730 33.83 -35.73 -3.76
C ASP A 730 34.37 -35.68 -5.20
N LEU A 731 33.81 -36.47 -6.11
CA LEU A 731 34.18 -36.44 -7.53
C LEU A 731 33.53 -35.29 -8.30
N ILE A 732 32.36 -34.83 -7.85
CA ILE A 732 31.58 -33.77 -8.52
C ILE A 732 32.03 -32.39 -8.04
N ILE A 733 32.37 -32.23 -6.77
CA ILE A 733 32.93 -31.00 -6.18
C ILE A 733 34.34 -30.77 -6.70
#